data_344d3586f031826c002920de90d6b656
#
_entry.id   344d3586f031826c002920de90d6b656
#
_cell.length_a   1.000
_cell.length_b   1.000
_cell.length_c   1.000
_cell.angle_alpha   90.00
_cell.angle_beta   90.00
_cell.angle_gamma   90.00
#
_symmetry.space_group_name_H-M   'P 1'
#
loop_
_entity.id
_entity.type
_entity.pdbx_description
1 polymer ?
#
loop_
_entity_poly.entity_id
_entity_poly.type
_entity_poly.pdbx_seq_one_letter_code
_entity_poly.pdbx_strand_id
1 'polypeptide(L)'
;MPGLNLTRNEATERASIIKRVHSYRIELDLPKDKDVFSSKVEICFDAQEGASTFIDAITSSVKSINLNGEELSTDLADGERIQLPNLAAENTLVIDAEMFYTNTGEGLHRFVDPADGEVYLYSQFEVPDSRRVFPVFEQPDLKAEFEFIVRVPSHWVVVSNQPEVKVEEKECGCGRAKTWFFKPTPRMSSYITAIVAGPYEKVTSELTNSEGRVIPLGVYARKSLMPFVDAEDMFELTRQGFEFYEEQFKTPYPFEKYDQLFVPEFNAGAMENAGCVTYLETYVFRSKVAEALRERRAITVLHELAHMWFGDLVTMKWWNDLWLNESFAEFMSTLAAAENTRYAKEAWATFAASEKTWAYRQDQLSSTHPIVAEIRDLADVQVNFDGITYAKGASVLRQMVAWVGQENFMAALKVYFDKHSWGNTVLDDLLVELERTSGRDVRAWSAKWLETAGVNTLAVEIENDEAGNISNLGIRQSYAEGFETLRPHRAVIGFYNLVDGKLTRTDRIELDIDGELTVVEEAIGKKRPDLLLLNDEDLAYAKIRLDERSIETAIKHLGDIDSSVARGVVWGSLWDTVRDAQMPARKYVDLVLNNIGKETNSTALRTQINNLSATLHSFVAPEAREETRHRAADRLWELACVAEPDSDAQLQLLQAFINQTRTEEQYDNVQRLFEGELTLEGLDIDADLRWNLVCRLATGGRFSAEQIAAELENDNTANGQQYAAQAYASIPTAEAKAEYWNKIMVTGELSNMIQRYAISGFKSGKPELIAQYNEPYFEQIEGIWRSRSHEISMQIIGGMYPSEPTAELLERTEAYLASLPEDAAALYRQIAEARDGVARALKVQAADI
;
A
#
# COMPACT_ATOMS: atom_id res chain seq x y z
N MET A 1 -11.06 -13.29 -15.41
CA MET A 1 -9.86 -13.79 -16.12
C MET A 1 -8.79 -12.69 -16.06
N PRO A 2 -7.50 -13.03 -16.00
CA PRO A 2 -6.43 -12.02 -15.84
C PRO A 2 -6.26 -11.08 -17.04
N GLY A 3 -6.67 -11.47 -18.24
CA GLY A 3 -6.43 -10.75 -19.48
C GLY A 3 -5.02 -11.01 -20.05
N LEU A 4 -4.82 -10.72 -21.33
CA LEU A 4 -3.53 -10.87 -21.98
C LEU A 4 -2.52 -9.88 -21.39
N ASN A 5 -1.31 -10.39 -21.12
CA ASN A 5 -0.21 -9.61 -20.59
C ASN A 5 0.45 -8.81 -21.72
N LEU A 6 0.45 -7.46 -21.65
CA LEU A 6 1.14 -6.60 -22.61
C LEU A 6 2.62 -6.56 -22.28
N THR A 7 3.45 -6.99 -23.23
CA THR A 7 4.91 -6.91 -23.09
C THR A 7 5.43 -5.51 -23.46
N ARG A 8 6.60 -5.15 -22.91
CA ARG A 8 7.28 -3.89 -23.27
C ARG A 8 7.62 -3.83 -24.76
N ASN A 9 7.94 -4.97 -25.37
CA ASN A 9 8.22 -5.03 -26.82
C ASN A 9 6.97 -4.71 -27.64
N GLU A 10 5.81 -5.31 -27.32
CA GLU A 10 4.53 -5.02 -27.97
C GLU A 10 4.15 -3.54 -27.79
N ALA A 11 4.30 -2.99 -26.57
CA ALA A 11 4.03 -1.59 -26.29
C ALA A 11 4.94 -0.65 -27.11
N THR A 12 6.22 -0.98 -27.23
CA THR A 12 7.21 -0.23 -28.02
C THR A 12 6.87 -0.29 -29.50
N GLU A 13 6.51 -1.46 -30.02
CA GLU A 13 6.08 -1.63 -31.41
C GLU A 13 4.81 -0.84 -31.67
N ARG A 14 3.79 -0.95 -30.82
CA ARG A 14 2.54 -0.20 -30.93
C ARG A 14 2.77 1.31 -30.90
N ALA A 15 3.62 1.82 -30.00
CA ALA A 15 3.99 3.23 -29.94
C ALA A 15 4.77 3.70 -31.18
N SER A 16 5.46 2.80 -31.91
CA SER A 16 6.10 3.14 -33.19
C SER A 16 5.10 3.29 -34.31
N ILE A 17 3.97 2.57 -34.27
CA ILE A 17 2.89 2.58 -35.26
C ILE A 17 1.92 3.73 -34.95
N ILE A 18 1.41 3.82 -33.70
CA ILE A 18 0.49 4.88 -33.26
C ILE A 18 1.31 6.14 -32.98
N LYS A 19 1.14 7.16 -33.84
CA LYS A 19 1.88 8.42 -33.72
C LYS A 19 1.32 9.33 -32.63
N ARG A 20 0.00 9.38 -32.54
CA ARG A 20 -0.73 10.19 -31.57
C ARG A 20 -2.15 9.66 -31.41
N VAL A 21 -2.61 9.51 -30.19
CA VAL A 21 -4.04 9.38 -29.90
C VAL A 21 -4.57 10.76 -29.55
N HIS A 22 -5.63 11.22 -30.23
CA HIS A 22 -6.22 12.53 -30.01
C HIS A 22 -7.26 12.46 -28.91
N SER A 23 -8.28 11.62 -29.11
CA SER A 23 -9.43 11.56 -28.21
C SER A 23 -10.10 10.20 -28.15
N TYR A 24 -10.72 9.95 -27.00
CA TYR A 24 -11.71 8.90 -26.77
C TYR A 24 -13.04 9.56 -26.42
N ARG A 25 -14.11 9.19 -27.11
CA ARG A 25 -15.48 9.49 -26.73
C ARG A 25 -16.16 8.19 -26.33
N ILE A 26 -16.49 8.07 -25.05
CA ILE A 26 -16.88 6.82 -24.39
C ILE A 26 -18.32 6.95 -23.92
N GLU A 27 -19.21 6.13 -24.48
CA GLU A 27 -20.62 6.06 -24.10
C GLU A 27 -20.87 4.77 -23.30
N LEU A 28 -21.25 4.90 -22.04
CA LEU A 28 -21.54 3.77 -21.15
C LEU A 28 -23.03 3.74 -20.79
N ASP A 29 -23.67 2.57 -20.89
CA ASP A 29 -25.01 2.33 -20.35
C ASP A 29 -24.93 1.32 -19.21
N LEU A 30 -25.11 1.79 -17.97
CA LEU A 30 -24.83 1.08 -16.72
C LEU A 30 -26.12 0.61 -16.03
N PRO A 31 -26.71 -0.53 -16.42
CA PRO A 31 -27.90 -1.09 -15.78
C PRO A 31 -27.54 -1.67 -14.41
N LYS A 32 -28.42 -1.48 -13.39
CA LYS A 32 -28.19 -2.01 -12.05
C LYS A 32 -28.43 -3.50 -11.90
N ASP A 33 -29.26 -4.10 -12.80
CA ASP A 33 -29.83 -5.45 -12.65
C ASP A 33 -29.18 -6.48 -13.60
N LYS A 34 -28.01 -6.14 -14.19
CA LYS A 34 -27.29 -7.04 -15.11
C LYS A 34 -25.86 -7.24 -14.67
N ASP A 35 -25.24 -8.30 -15.18
CA ASP A 35 -23.81 -8.60 -14.95
C ASP A 35 -22.92 -8.00 -16.05
N VAL A 36 -23.52 -7.40 -17.09
CA VAL A 36 -22.84 -6.75 -18.21
C VAL A 36 -23.43 -5.37 -18.47
N PHE A 37 -22.62 -4.50 -19.07
CA PHE A 37 -23.01 -3.16 -19.50
C PHE A 37 -22.53 -2.86 -20.92
N SER A 38 -23.18 -1.91 -21.59
CA SER A 38 -22.78 -1.48 -22.93
C SER A 38 -21.69 -0.42 -22.87
N SER A 39 -20.67 -0.60 -23.70
CA SER A 39 -19.58 0.35 -23.92
C SER A 39 -19.41 0.61 -25.40
N LYS A 40 -19.63 1.86 -25.84
CA LYS A 40 -19.35 2.29 -27.19
C LYS A 40 -18.29 3.36 -27.16
N VAL A 41 -17.21 3.15 -27.90
CA VAL A 41 -16.08 4.08 -27.95
C VAL A 41 -15.83 4.56 -29.39
N GLU A 42 -15.58 5.86 -29.56
CA GLU A 42 -15.02 6.46 -30.74
C GLU A 42 -13.64 6.99 -30.44
N ILE A 43 -12.64 6.59 -31.22
CA ILE A 43 -11.22 6.91 -31.00
C ILE A 43 -10.67 7.58 -32.26
N CYS A 44 -10.10 8.77 -32.10
CA CYS A 44 -9.41 9.49 -33.15
C CYS A 44 -7.90 9.41 -32.93
N PHE A 45 -7.14 8.93 -33.93
CA PHE A 45 -5.69 8.77 -33.79
C PHE A 45 -4.95 8.81 -35.12
N ASP A 46 -3.66 9.20 -35.05
CA ASP A 46 -2.73 9.17 -36.19
C ASP A 46 -1.87 7.91 -36.11
N ALA A 47 -1.61 7.29 -37.25
CA ALA A 47 -0.81 6.07 -37.33
C ALA A 47 0.12 6.06 -38.55
N GLN A 48 1.00 5.08 -38.61
CA GLN A 48 1.77 4.76 -39.80
C GLN A 48 0.85 4.12 -40.82
N GLU A 49 0.71 4.76 -41.99
CA GLU A 49 -0.14 4.29 -43.08
C GLU A 49 0.27 2.87 -43.56
N GLY A 50 -0.73 2.00 -43.72
CA GLY A 50 -0.55 0.59 -44.11
C GLY A 50 -0.10 -0.35 -42.96
N ALA A 51 0.22 0.18 -41.79
CA ALA A 51 0.60 -0.65 -40.65
C ALA A 51 -0.62 -1.33 -40.02
N SER A 52 -0.37 -2.36 -39.22
CA SER A 52 -1.40 -3.06 -38.45
C SER A 52 -0.96 -3.13 -36.98
N THR A 53 -1.91 -3.04 -36.03
CA THR A 53 -1.69 -3.14 -34.60
C THR A 53 -2.91 -3.74 -33.94
N PHE A 54 -3.04 -3.61 -32.62
CA PHE A 54 -4.18 -4.05 -31.84
C PHE A 54 -4.59 -3.00 -30.82
N ILE A 55 -5.84 -3.10 -30.36
CA ILE A 55 -6.38 -2.37 -29.22
C ILE A 55 -6.80 -3.36 -28.13
N ASP A 56 -6.59 -3.01 -26.86
CA ASP A 56 -6.91 -3.86 -25.73
C ASP A 56 -8.39 -3.71 -25.37
N ALA A 57 -9.10 -4.84 -25.13
CA ALA A 57 -10.51 -4.84 -24.76
C ALA A 57 -10.91 -6.21 -24.18
N ILE A 58 -11.19 -6.28 -22.90
CA ILE A 58 -11.73 -7.49 -22.26
C ILE A 58 -13.25 -7.40 -22.32
N THR A 59 -13.85 -8.14 -23.25
CA THR A 59 -15.26 -8.00 -23.63
C THR A 59 -16.07 -9.27 -23.34
N SER A 60 -17.36 -9.08 -23.06
CA SER A 60 -18.35 -10.19 -23.09
C SER A 60 -18.70 -10.51 -24.55
N SER A 61 -18.88 -9.47 -25.37
CA SER A 61 -19.13 -9.59 -26.81
C SER A 61 -18.81 -8.27 -27.53
N VAL A 62 -18.43 -8.37 -28.81
CA VAL A 62 -18.24 -7.21 -29.69
C VAL A 62 -19.39 -7.20 -30.70
N LYS A 63 -20.16 -6.11 -30.72
CA LYS A 63 -21.32 -5.94 -31.62
C LYS A 63 -20.92 -5.42 -32.99
N SER A 64 -20.00 -4.45 -33.04
CA SER A 64 -19.49 -3.87 -34.29
C SER A 64 -18.11 -3.26 -34.11
N ILE A 65 -17.33 -3.26 -35.20
CA ILE A 65 -16.03 -2.59 -35.32
C ILE A 65 -16.06 -1.80 -36.62
N ASN A 66 -15.95 -0.49 -36.55
CA ASN A 66 -15.91 0.37 -37.72
C ASN A 66 -14.60 1.17 -37.73
N LEU A 67 -13.77 0.98 -38.78
CA LEU A 67 -12.52 1.71 -38.95
C LEU A 67 -12.64 2.58 -40.22
N ASN A 68 -12.58 3.90 -40.04
CA ASN A 68 -12.63 4.89 -41.14
C ASN A 68 -13.89 4.79 -42.01
N GLY A 69 -15.04 4.38 -41.41
CA GLY A 69 -16.31 4.19 -42.11
C GLY A 69 -16.49 2.80 -42.74
N GLU A 70 -15.49 1.92 -42.66
CA GLU A 70 -15.56 0.53 -43.10
C GLU A 70 -15.88 -0.40 -41.93
N GLU A 71 -16.89 -1.24 -42.08
CA GLU A 71 -17.27 -2.26 -41.09
C GLU A 71 -16.31 -3.44 -41.20
N LEU A 72 -15.62 -3.74 -40.09
CA LEU A 72 -14.69 -4.87 -39.97
C LEU A 72 -15.41 -6.09 -39.37
N SER A 73 -14.88 -7.31 -39.64
CA SER A 73 -15.38 -8.53 -39.01
C SER A 73 -15.15 -8.49 -37.49
N THR A 74 -16.16 -8.87 -36.71
CA THR A 74 -16.03 -9.08 -35.26
C THR A 74 -15.12 -10.25 -34.90
N ASP A 75 -14.75 -11.12 -35.84
CA ASP A 75 -13.76 -12.19 -35.66
C ASP A 75 -12.34 -11.66 -35.42
N LEU A 76 -12.12 -10.35 -35.66
CA LEU A 76 -10.86 -9.68 -35.27
C LEU A 76 -10.72 -9.47 -33.75
N ALA A 77 -11.78 -9.68 -32.98
CA ALA A 77 -11.79 -9.67 -31.52
C ALA A 77 -11.66 -11.09 -30.97
N ASP A 78 -10.68 -11.34 -30.11
CA ASP A 78 -10.49 -12.63 -29.42
C ASP A 78 -11.10 -12.67 -27.99
N GLY A 79 -11.73 -11.57 -27.57
CA GLY A 79 -12.27 -11.37 -26.22
C GLY A 79 -11.37 -10.57 -25.28
N GLU A 80 -10.09 -10.38 -25.65
CA GLU A 80 -9.11 -9.63 -24.86
C GLU A 80 -8.39 -8.54 -25.67
N ARG A 81 -8.33 -8.71 -27.01
CA ARG A 81 -7.77 -7.75 -27.96
C ARG A 81 -8.61 -7.69 -29.23
N ILE A 82 -8.51 -6.59 -29.95
CA ILE A 82 -9.12 -6.40 -31.26
C ILE A 82 -8.01 -6.01 -32.23
N GLN A 83 -7.85 -6.78 -33.32
CA GLN A 83 -6.83 -6.53 -34.31
C GLN A 83 -7.28 -5.38 -35.25
N LEU A 84 -6.37 -4.46 -35.55
CA LEU A 84 -6.59 -3.28 -36.40
C LEU A 84 -5.68 -3.37 -37.63
N PRO A 85 -6.17 -3.92 -38.73
CA PRO A 85 -5.36 -4.07 -39.97
C PRO A 85 -5.34 -2.79 -40.80
N ASN A 86 -4.29 -2.57 -41.58
CA ASN A 86 -4.19 -1.59 -42.64
C ASN A 86 -4.63 -0.18 -42.26
N LEU A 87 -4.00 0.41 -41.24
CA LEU A 87 -4.32 1.75 -40.74
C LEU A 87 -4.05 2.83 -41.79
N ALA A 88 -4.87 3.87 -41.82
CA ALA A 88 -4.60 5.10 -42.50
C ALA A 88 -3.65 6.02 -41.74
N ALA A 89 -3.20 7.12 -42.32
CA ALA A 89 -2.42 8.15 -41.62
C ALA A 89 -3.24 8.83 -40.50
N GLU A 90 -4.53 9.08 -40.74
CA GLU A 90 -5.53 9.58 -39.80
C GLU A 90 -6.65 8.54 -39.70
N ASN A 91 -7.05 8.17 -38.48
CA ASN A 91 -8.01 7.11 -38.23
C ASN A 91 -9.13 7.55 -37.30
N THR A 92 -10.34 7.07 -37.56
CA THR A 92 -11.49 7.09 -36.66
C THR A 92 -11.95 5.64 -36.47
N LEU A 93 -11.85 5.14 -35.24
CA LEU A 93 -12.25 3.79 -34.86
C LEU A 93 -13.47 3.87 -33.98
N VAL A 94 -14.55 3.17 -34.34
CA VAL A 94 -15.75 3.04 -33.50
C VAL A 94 -15.96 1.58 -33.13
N ILE A 95 -16.04 1.27 -31.83
CA ILE A 95 -16.31 -0.07 -31.34
C ILE A 95 -17.53 -0.02 -30.43
N ASP A 96 -18.50 -0.91 -30.65
CA ASP A 96 -19.64 -1.17 -29.77
C ASP A 96 -19.49 -2.58 -29.18
N ALA A 97 -19.40 -2.66 -27.87
CA ALA A 97 -19.16 -3.90 -27.14
C ALA A 97 -20.02 -4.00 -25.86
N GLU A 98 -20.12 -5.22 -25.33
CA GLU A 98 -20.59 -5.49 -23.97
C GLU A 98 -19.41 -5.86 -23.09
N MET A 99 -19.35 -5.25 -21.89
CA MET A 99 -18.31 -5.41 -20.92
C MET A 99 -18.89 -6.04 -19.63
N PHE A 100 -18.01 -6.62 -18.78
CA PHE A 100 -18.43 -7.23 -17.53
C PHE A 100 -18.31 -6.25 -16.36
N TYR A 101 -19.30 -6.25 -15.46
CA TYR A 101 -19.06 -5.80 -14.09
C TYR A 101 -18.17 -6.80 -13.37
N THR A 102 -17.41 -6.33 -12.39
CA THR A 102 -16.56 -7.17 -11.53
C THR A 102 -16.99 -7.06 -10.06
N ASN A 103 -16.54 -7.98 -9.25
CA ASN A 103 -16.59 -7.94 -7.78
C ASN A 103 -15.21 -8.19 -7.17
N THR A 104 -14.17 -7.86 -7.93
CA THR A 104 -12.76 -8.12 -7.59
C THR A 104 -11.98 -6.85 -7.29
N GLY A 105 -12.60 -5.67 -7.45
CA GLY A 105 -11.95 -4.37 -7.30
C GLY A 105 -11.14 -3.93 -8.50
N GLU A 106 -11.27 -4.60 -9.65
CA GLU A 106 -10.56 -4.32 -10.92
C GLU A 106 -11.58 -3.98 -12.01
N GLY A 107 -11.26 -3.04 -12.89
CA GLY A 107 -12.18 -2.58 -13.94
C GLY A 107 -13.34 -1.77 -13.38
N LEU A 108 -14.59 -2.12 -13.66
CA LEU A 108 -15.80 -1.52 -13.09
C LEU A 108 -16.40 -2.43 -12.03
N HIS A 109 -16.08 -2.16 -10.78
CA HIS A 109 -16.53 -2.92 -9.62
C HIS A 109 -17.99 -2.61 -9.30
N ARG A 110 -18.79 -3.66 -9.06
CA ARG A 110 -20.20 -3.58 -8.68
C ARG A 110 -20.40 -4.17 -7.29
N PHE A 111 -20.85 -3.31 -6.38
CA PHE A 111 -21.14 -3.65 -4.99
C PHE A 111 -22.63 -3.45 -4.69
N VAL A 112 -23.22 -4.37 -3.93
CA VAL A 112 -24.58 -4.23 -3.39
C VAL A 112 -24.46 -4.03 -1.89
N ASP A 113 -24.87 -2.86 -1.41
CA ASP A 113 -24.80 -2.54 0.00
C ASP A 113 -25.82 -3.35 0.81
N PRO A 114 -25.40 -4.20 1.77
CA PRO A 114 -26.32 -4.97 2.60
C PRO A 114 -27.21 -4.09 3.50
N ALA A 115 -26.83 -2.84 3.75
CA ALA A 115 -27.57 -1.92 4.62
C ALA A 115 -28.79 -1.30 3.93
N ASP A 116 -28.71 -0.99 2.63
CA ASP A 116 -29.79 -0.30 1.89
C ASP A 116 -30.26 -1.06 0.63
N GLY A 117 -29.56 -2.12 0.21
CA GLY A 117 -29.85 -2.90 -0.99
C GLY A 117 -29.55 -2.19 -2.31
N GLU A 118 -28.92 -1.02 -2.27
CA GLU A 118 -28.57 -0.25 -3.46
C GLU A 118 -27.25 -0.72 -4.08
N VAL A 119 -27.08 -0.42 -5.37
CA VAL A 119 -25.88 -0.76 -6.14
C VAL A 119 -24.98 0.45 -6.24
N TYR A 120 -23.69 0.24 -5.95
CA TYR A 120 -22.62 1.21 -6.04
C TYR A 120 -21.55 0.70 -6.99
N LEU A 121 -21.12 1.55 -7.91
CA LEU A 121 -20.09 1.25 -8.91
C LEU A 121 -18.90 2.18 -8.70
N TYR A 122 -17.70 1.66 -8.92
CA TYR A 122 -16.48 2.46 -9.10
C TYR A 122 -15.52 1.75 -10.04
N SER A 123 -14.72 2.54 -10.75
CA SER A 123 -13.65 2.02 -11.61
C SER A 123 -12.30 1.99 -10.87
N GLN A 124 -11.49 0.98 -11.21
CA GLN A 124 -10.06 0.92 -10.86
C GLN A 124 -9.30 0.40 -12.07
N PHE A 125 -8.40 1.22 -12.61
CA PHE A 125 -7.77 0.96 -13.89
C PHE A 125 -6.27 0.73 -13.84
N GLU A 126 -5.61 1.16 -12.80
CA GLU A 126 -4.19 0.92 -12.66
C GLU A 126 -3.93 -0.58 -12.37
N VAL A 127 -3.14 -1.23 -13.13
CA VAL A 127 -2.30 -0.81 -14.25
C VAL A 127 -3.02 -0.97 -15.59
N PRO A 128 -3.67 -2.14 -15.94
CA PRO A 128 -4.16 -2.40 -17.28
C PRO A 128 -5.67 -2.60 -17.34
N ASP A 129 -6.48 -2.02 -16.46
CA ASP A 129 -7.88 -2.42 -16.31
C ASP A 129 -8.90 -1.44 -16.90
N SER A 130 -8.49 -0.33 -17.54
CA SER A 130 -9.40 0.47 -18.37
C SER A 130 -9.95 -0.33 -19.56
N ARG A 131 -9.20 -1.29 -20.10
CA ARG A 131 -9.62 -2.25 -21.11
C ARG A 131 -10.79 -3.18 -20.71
N ARG A 132 -11.12 -3.24 -19.40
CA ARG A 132 -12.30 -3.95 -18.87
C ARG A 132 -13.57 -3.11 -18.96
N VAL A 133 -13.44 -1.80 -19.25
CA VAL A 133 -14.57 -0.86 -19.28
C VAL A 133 -14.79 -0.28 -20.67
N PHE A 134 -13.74 -0.04 -21.41
CA PHE A 134 -13.82 0.41 -22.79
C PHE A 134 -12.59 -0.02 -23.60
N PRO A 135 -12.73 -0.28 -24.92
CA PRO A 135 -11.58 -0.53 -25.79
C PRO A 135 -10.58 0.64 -25.76
N VAL A 136 -9.30 0.35 -25.56
CA VAL A 136 -8.27 1.37 -25.30
C VAL A 136 -6.87 0.90 -25.73
N PHE A 137 -6.02 1.81 -26.15
CA PHE A 137 -4.58 1.57 -26.24
C PHE A 137 -3.98 1.67 -24.83
N GLU A 138 -3.91 0.52 -24.11
CA GLU A 138 -3.59 0.45 -22.69
C GLU A 138 -2.09 0.55 -22.44
N GLN A 139 -1.55 1.77 -22.50
CA GLN A 139 -0.16 2.07 -22.12
C GLN A 139 -0.01 3.55 -21.75
N PRO A 140 0.88 3.89 -20.78
CA PRO A 140 0.91 5.21 -20.18
C PRO A 140 1.37 6.34 -21.10
N ASP A 141 2.14 6.04 -22.15
CA ASP A 141 2.66 7.03 -23.10
C ASP A 141 1.73 7.31 -24.31
N LEU A 142 0.63 6.57 -24.45
CA LEU A 142 -0.41 6.88 -25.44
C LEU A 142 -1.52 7.74 -24.80
N LYS A 143 -1.14 8.91 -24.29
CA LYS A 143 -2.06 9.89 -23.71
C LYS A 143 -3.05 10.43 -24.72
N ALA A 144 -4.28 10.73 -24.26
CA ALA A 144 -5.35 11.32 -25.06
C ALA A 144 -6.29 12.19 -24.20
N GLU A 145 -7.25 12.85 -24.85
CA GLU A 145 -8.40 13.47 -24.20
C GLU A 145 -9.53 12.45 -24.08
N PHE A 146 -10.21 12.38 -22.93
CA PHE A 146 -11.31 11.44 -22.67
C PHE A 146 -12.60 12.20 -22.39
N GLU A 147 -13.65 11.91 -23.18
CA GLU A 147 -15.01 12.42 -23.00
C GLU A 147 -15.92 11.27 -22.58
N PHE A 148 -16.50 11.34 -21.40
CA PHE A 148 -17.43 10.33 -20.91
C PHE A 148 -18.88 10.78 -21.05
N ILE A 149 -19.75 9.88 -21.52
CA ILE A 149 -21.20 9.99 -21.57
C ILE A 149 -21.77 8.76 -20.90
N VAL A 150 -22.40 8.94 -19.73
CA VAL A 150 -22.77 7.80 -18.87
C VAL A 150 -24.27 7.82 -18.61
N ARG A 151 -24.94 6.75 -18.99
CA ARG A 151 -26.37 6.54 -18.74
C ARG A 151 -26.55 5.60 -17.56
N VAL A 152 -27.38 6.05 -16.59
CA VAL A 152 -27.61 5.35 -15.31
C VAL A 152 -29.09 5.45 -14.88
N PRO A 153 -29.55 4.64 -13.90
CA PRO A 153 -30.84 4.87 -13.23
C PRO A 153 -31.00 6.31 -12.73
N SER A 154 -32.22 6.86 -12.79
CA SER A 154 -32.44 8.29 -12.53
C SER A 154 -32.08 8.78 -11.13
N HIS A 155 -32.04 7.87 -10.12
CA HIS A 155 -31.69 8.21 -8.75
C HIS A 155 -30.16 8.15 -8.47
N TRP A 156 -29.38 7.70 -9.45
CA TRP A 156 -27.92 7.65 -9.33
C TRP A 156 -27.26 8.98 -9.65
N VAL A 157 -26.11 9.22 -9.01
CA VAL A 157 -25.14 10.26 -9.39
C VAL A 157 -24.02 9.58 -10.15
N VAL A 158 -23.38 10.33 -11.04
CA VAL A 158 -22.15 9.90 -11.72
C VAL A 158 -21.08 10.95 -11.45
N VAL A 159 -19.88 10.48 -11.09
CA VAL A 159 -18.68 11.32 -10.93
C VAL A 159 -17.59 10.78 -11.83
N SER A 160 -16.86 11.67 -12.51
CA SER A 160 -15.74 11.35 -13.37
C SER A 160 -14.63 12.39 -13.19
N ASN A 161 -13.56 12.31 -13.99
CA ASN A 161 -12.40 13.20 -13.90
C ASN A 161 -12.73 14.69 -14.07
N GLN A 162 -13.70 15.03 -14.90
CA GLN A 162 -14.07 16.40 -15.23
C GLN A 162 -15.48 16.74 -14.75
N PRO A 163 -15.82 18.05 -14.62
CA PRO A 163 -17.17 18.47 -14.34
C PRO A 163 -18.17 18.03 -15.41
N GLU A 164 -19.40 17.75 -14.96
CA GLU A 164 -20.53 17.54 -15.89
C GLU A 164 -20.87 18.82 -16.66
N VAL A 165 -21.15 18.68 -17.94
CA VAL A 165 -21.65 19.78 -18.81
C VAL A 165 -23.15 19.88 -18.72
N LYS A 166 -23.84 18.72 -18.73
CA LYS A 166 -25.29 18.61 -18.63
C LYS A 166 -25.71 17.23 -18.14
N VAL A 167 -26.92 17.15 -17.61
CA VAL A 167 -27.59 15.90 -17.26
C VAL A 167 -28.97 15.92 -17.93
N GLU A 168 -29.26 14.87 -18.71
CA GLU A 168 -30.55 14.70 -19.38
C GLU A 168 -31.30 13.54 -18.75
N GLU A 169 -32.57 13.77 -18.37
CA GLU A 169 -33.45 12.71 -17.87
C GLU A 169 -34.46 12.32 -18.94
N LYS A 170 -34.59 11.02 -19.20
CA LYS A 170 -35.54 10.46 -20.16
C LYS A 170 -36.28 9.25 -19.55
N GLU A 171 -37.57 9.14 -19.89
CA GLU A 171 -38.31 7.92 -19.64
C GLU A 171 -37.98 6.89 -20.73
N CYS A 172 -37.66 5.67 -20.33
CA CYS A 172 -37.47 4.53 -21.25
C CYS A 172 -38.34 3.36 -20.77
N GLY A 173 -38.47 2.34 -21.64
CA GLY A 173 -39.25 1.14 -21.31
C GLY A 173 -38.86 0.37 -20.07
N CYS A 174 -37.68 0.67 -19.50
CA CYS A 174 -37.13 0.12 -18.26
C CYS A 174 -37.26 1.07 -17.04
N GLY A 175 -37.91 2.21 -17.17
CA GLY A 175 -38.05 3.24 -16.11
C GLY A 175 -37.42 4.57 -16.50
N ARG A 176 -37.14 5.43 -15.50
CA ARG A 176 -36.45 6.70 -15.74
C ARG A 176 -34.93 6.50 -15.68
N ALA A 177 -34.23 7.07 -16.66
CA ALA A 177 -32.78 7.07 -16.72
C ALA A 177 -32.25 8.49 -16.89
N LYS A 178 -31.04 8.75 -16.34
CA LYS A 178 -30.27 9.96 -16.55
C LYS A 178 -29.05 9.68 -17.40
N THR A 179 -28.74 10.58 -18.32
CA THR A 179 -27.49 10.57 -19.07
C THR A 179 -26.66 11.77 -18.65
N TRP A 180 -25.46 11.49 -18.14
CA TRP A 180 -24.48 12.48 -17.69
C TRP A 180 -23.47 12.70 -18.82
N PHE A 181 -23.21 13.95 -19.16
CA PHE A 181 -22.22 14.36 -20.16
C PHE A 181 -21.12 15.16 -19.47
N PHE A 182 -19.89 14.68 -19.57
CA PHE A 182 -18.73 15.31 -18.97
C PHE A 182 -17.93 16.11 -19.98
N LYS A 183 -17.20 17.14 -19.52
CA LYS A 183 -16.20 17.81 -20.36
C LYS A 183 -15.10 16.81 -20.75
N PRO A 184 -14.46 16.95 -21.94
CA PRO A 184 -13.24 16.25 -22.23
C PRO A 184 -12.15 16.55 -21.19
N THR A 185 -11.35 15.55 -20.85
CA THR A 185 -10.21 15.72 -19.97
C THR A 185 -9.09 16.48 -20.67
N PRO A 186 -8.14 17.05 -19.94
CA PRO A 186 -6.81 17.33 -20.50
C PRO A 186 -6.18 16.04 -21.05
N ARG A 187 -5.10 16.19 -21.80
CA ARG A 187 -4.35 15.04 -22.33
C ARG A 187 -3.67 14.25 -21.23
N MET A 188 -4.15 13.04 -20.94
CA MET A 188 -3.69 12.22 -19.83
C MET A 188 -3.68 10.72 -20.20
N SER A 189 -3.09 9.88 -19.35
CA SER A 189 -3.05 8.43 -19.55
C SER A 189 -4.40 7.77 -19.20
N SER A 190 -4.69 6.62 -19.80
CA SER A 190 -5.96 5.90 -19.57
C SER A 190 -6.11 5.41 -18.14
N TYR A 191 -5.02 5.00 -17.49
CA TYR A 191 -5.07 4.37 -16.17
C TYR A 191 -5.57 5.30 -15.04
N ILE A 192 -5.51 6.62 -15.22
CA ILE A 192 -6.03 7.63 -14.27
C ILE A 192 -7.42 8.18 -14.64
N THR A 193 -8.10 7.58 -15.62
CA THR A 193 -9.51 7.87 -15.87
C THR A 193 -10.41 7.17 -14.85
N ALA A 194 -11.57 7.78 -14.55
CA ALA A 194 -12.45 7.24 -13.52
C ALA A 194 -13.93 7.44 -13.83
N ILE A 195 -14.72 6.44 -13.44
CA ILE A 195 -16.18 6.47 -13.36
C ILE A 195 -16.61 5.91 -12.01
N VAL A 196 -17.36 6.72 -11.25
CA VAL A 196 -18.03 6.31 -10.02
C VAL A 196 -19.51 6.60 -10.21
N ALA A 197 -20.37 5.60 -9.96
CA ALA A 197 -21.81 5.73 -10.17
C ALA A 197 -22.62 4.97 -9.12
N GLY A 198 -23.72 5.57 -8.69
CA GLY A 198 -24.59 5.00 -7.67
C GLY A 198 -25.31 6.09 -6.88
N PRO A 199 -26.12 5.74 -5.87
CA PRO A 199 -26.77 6.73 -5.01
C PRO A 199 -25.81 7.26 -3.93
N TYR A 200 -24.61 7.66 -4.33
CA TYR A 200 -23.64 8.31 -3.44
C TYR A 200 -24.17 9.63 -2.93
N GLU A 201 -23.94 9.91 -1.65
CA GLU A 201 -24.15 11.22 -1.05
C GLU A 201 -22.85 12.02 -1.06
N LYS A 202 -22.95 13.36 -0.99
CA LYS A 202 -21.78 14.23 -1.04
C LYS A 202 -21.86 15.38 -0.06
N VAL A 203 -20.69 15.81 0.40
CA VAL A 203 -20.44 17.10 1.04
C VAL A 203 -19.55 17.92 0.12
N THR A 204 -19.84 19.20 -0.03
CA THR A 204 -19.09 20.08 -0.94
C THR A 204 -18.38 21.19 -0.20
N SER A 205 -17.24 21.62 -0.74
CA SER A 205 -16.49 22.79 -0.32
C SER A 205 -15.80 23.41 -1.54
N GLU A 206 -14.95 24.40 -1.32
CA GLU A 206 -14.12 25.00 -2.35
C GLU A 206 -12.82 25.53 -1.74
N LEU A 207 -11.82 25.72 -2.58
CA LEU A 207 -10.62 26.48 -2.26
C LEU A 207 -10.26 27.41 -3.41
N THR A 208 -9.47 28.43 -3.14
CA THR A 208 -8.90 29.31 -4.15
C THR A 208 -7.42 28.96 -4.26
N ASN A 209 -6.98 28.58 -5.45
CA ASN A 209 -5.59 28.19 -5.70
C ASN A 209 -4.65 29.41 -5.85
N SER A 210 -3.36 29.16 -6.03
CA SER A 210 -2.32 30.20 -6.14
C SER A 210 -2.52 31.19 -7.31
N GLU A 211 -3.26 30.81 -8.34
CA GLU A 211 -3.63 31.70 -9.47
C GLU A 211 -4.94 32.45 -9.25
N GLY A 212 -5.61 32.27 -8.12
CA GLY A 212 -6.92 32.88 -7.84
C GLY A 212 -8.09 32.13 -8.48
N ARG A 213 -7.89 30.91 -9.01
CA ARG A 213 -8.94 30.06 -9.54
C ARG A 213 -9.64 29.32 -8.39
N VAL A 214 -10.97 29.35 -8.39
CA VAL A 214 -11.78 28.55 -7.45
C VAL A 214 -11.81 27.10 -7.93
N ILE A 215 -11.40 26.18 -7.06
CA ILE A 215 -11.43 24.75 -7.26
C ILE A 215 -12.55 24.17 -6.42
N PRO A 216 -13.62 23.63 -7.04
CA PRO A 216 -14.65 22.89 -6.32
C PRO A 216 -14.07 21.61 -5.69
N LEU A 217 -14.47 21.34 -4.43
CA LEU A 217 -14.12 20.14 -3.68
C LEU A 217 -15.38 19.35 -3.38
N GLY A 218 -15.31 18.02 -3.50
CA GLY A 218 -16.36 17.10 -3.09
C GLY A 218 -15.80 15.96 -2.25
N VAL A 219 -16.53 15.55 -1.22
CA VAL A 219 -16.29 14.29 -0.50
C VAL A 219 -17.55 13.45 -0.62
N TYR A 220 -17.38 12.22 -1.12
CA TYR A 220 -18.49 11.32 -1.41
C TYR A 220 -18.34 10.02 -0.62
N ALA A 221 -19.47 9.45 -0.24
CA ALA A 221 -19.52 8.10 0.35
C ALA A 221 -20.89 7.46 0.05
N ARG A 222 -20.95 6.14 0.22
CA ARG A 222 -22.21 5.43 0.23
C ARG A 222 -23.14 6.03 1.30
N LYS A 223 -24.42 6.04 1.02
CA LYS A 223 -25.45 6.60 1.89
C LYS A 223 -25.37 6.06 3.33
N SER A 224 -25.09 4.77 3.48
CA SER A 224 -24.96 4.13 4.80
C SER A 224 -23.71 4.56 5.58
N LEU A 225 -22.65 5.06 4.90
CA LEU A 225 -21.42 5.52 5.52
C LEU A 225 -21.35 7.05 5.69
N MET A 226 -22.11 7.82 4.93
CA MET A 226 -22.05 9.28 4.95
C MET A 226 -22.17 9.88 6.37
N PRO A 227 -22.97 9.33 7.31
CA PRO A 227 -23.05 9.85 8.68
C PRO A 227 -21.73 9.80 9.47
N PHE A 228 -20.78 8.99 9.04
CA PHE A 228 -19.46 8.79 9.70
C PHE A 228 -18.32 9.51 8.97
N VAL A 229 -18.61 10.18 7.84
CA VAL A 229 -17.60 10.89 7.06
C VAL A 229 -17.20 12.18 7.77
N ASP A 230 -15.91 12.31 8.06
CA ASP A 230 -15.30 13.52 8.60
C ASP A 230 -14.84 14.43 7.44
N ALA A 231 -15.84 15.05 6.77
CA ALA A 231 -15.60 15.84 5.58
C ALA A 231 -14.75 17.11 5.85
N GLU A 232 -14.89 17.73 7.02
CA GLU A 232 -14.13 18.93 7.38
C GLU A 232 -12.64 18.61 7.53
N ASP A 233 -12.28 17.47 8.14
CA ASP A 233 -10.91 17.02 8.25
C ASP A 233 -10.29 16.75 6.86
N MET A 234 -11.06 16.10 5.96
CA MET A 234 -10.65 15.88 4.58
C MET A 234 -10.40 17.18 3.83
N PHE A 235 -11.31 18.16 3.97
CA PHE A 235 -11.14 19.47 3.33
C PHE A 235 -9.99 20.27 3.91
N GLU A 236 -9.76 20.21 5.23
CA GLU A 236 -8.63 20.91 5.86
C GLU A 236 -7.30 20.35 5.35
N LEU A 237 -7.10 19.03 5.38
CA LEU A 237 -5.91 18.37 4.85
C LEU A 237 -5.69 18.67 3.36
N THR A 238 -6.77 18.68 2.59
CA THR A 238 -6.72 19.01 1.16
C THR A 238 -6.22 20.44 0.95
N ARG A 239 -6.76 21.45 1.68
CA ARG A 239 -6.30 22.84 1.59
C ARG A 239 -4.84 22.99 1.98
N GLN A 240 -4.41 22.32 3.07
CA GLN A 240 -3.02 22.33 3.52
C GLN A 240 -2.10 21.73 2.47
N GLY A 241 -2.50 20.62 1.83
CA GLY A 241 -1.76 20.01 0.73
C GLY A 241 -1.66 20.91 -0.51
N PHE A 242 -2.77 21.51 -0.95
CA PHE A 242 -2.77 22.45 -2.08
C PHE A 242 -1.84 23.65 -1.84
N GLU A 243 -1.93 24.27 -0.66
CA GLU A 243 -1.07 25.39 -0.28
C GLU A 243 0.41 24.97 -0.34
N PHE A 244 0.75 23.86 0.25
CA PHE A 244 2.12 23.35 0.28
C PHE A 244 2.65 23.03 -1.11
N TYR A 245 1.93 22.24 -1.91
CA TYR A 245 2.42 21.78 -3.21
C TYR A 245 2.51 22.90 -4.24
N GLU A 246 1.52 23.78 -4.34
CA GLU A 246 1.59 24.92 -5.25
C GLU A 246 2.71 25.89 -4.85
N GLU A 247 2.99 26.05 -3.53
CA GLU A 247 4.10 26.86 -3.06
C GLU A 247 5.46 26.20 -3.40
N GLN A 248 5.61 24.91 -3.17
CA GLN A 248 6.89 24.21 -3.43
C GLN A 248 7.16 24.05 -4.92
N PHE A 249 6.17 23.61 -5.70
CA PHE A 249 6.36 23.32 -7.13
C PHE A 249 6.30 24.56 -8.02
N LYS A 250 5.75 25.68 -7.51
CA LYS A 250 5.48 26.90 -8.31
C LYS A 250 4.72 26.57 -9.60
N THR A 251 3.89 25.57 -9.55
CA THR A 251 3.05 25.06 -10.64
C THR A 251 1.64 24.89 -10.08
N PRO A 252 0.64 25.60 -10.61
CA PRO A 252 -0.71 25.53 -10.09
C PRO A 252 -1.35 24.17 -10.35
N TYR A 253 -2.36 23.83 -9.56
CA TYR A 253 -3.15 22.61 -9.72
C TYR A 253 -3.74 22.52 -11.13
N PRO A 254 -3.50 21.42 -11.89
CA PRO A 254 -3.76 21.39 -13.33
C PRO A 254 -5.22 21.10 -13.71
N PHE A 255 -6.06 20.57 -12.78
CA PHE A 255 -7.42 20.12 -13.09
C PHE A 255 -8.50 21.13 -12.66
N GLU A 256 -9.77 20.90 -13.06
CA GLU A 256 -10.87 21.86 -12.81
C GLU A 256 -11.58 21.68 -11.47
N LYS A 257 -11.50 20.49 -10.87
CA LYS A 257 -12.12 20.13 -9.59
C LYS A 257 -11.26 19.13 -8.84
N TYR A 258 -11.56 18.88 -7.57
CA TYR A 258 -10.94 17.82 -6.79
C TYR A 258 -11.98 17.09 -5.95
N ASP A 259 -12.48 15.97 -6.45
CA ASP A 259 -13.42 15.10 -5.76
C ASP A 259 -12.70 13.93 -5.10
N GLN A 260 -13.14 13.56 -3.91
CA GLN A 260 -12.61 12.50 -3.07
C GLN A 260 -13.75 11.54 -2.73
N LEU A 261 -13.64 10.28 -3.12
CA LEU A 261 -14.72 9.32 -3.07
C LEU A 261 -14.31 8.09 -2.27
N PHE A 262 -14.99 7.81 -1.16
CA PHE A 262 -14.85 6.56 -0.43
C PHE A 262 -15.68 5.49 -1.14
N VAL A 263 -15.01 4.44 -1.62
CA VAL A 263 -15.63 3.38 -2.44
C VAL A 263 -15.54 2.01 -1.76
N PRO A 264 -16.58 1.16 -1.95
CA PRO A 264 -16.66 -0.12 -1.26
C PRO A 264 -15.67 -1.14 -1.81
N GLU A 265 -15.15 -2.01 -0.94
CA GLU A 265 -14.29 -3.15 -1.33
C GLU A 265 -13.07 -2.76 -2.17
N PHE A 266 -12.48 -1.58 -1.94
CA PHE A 266 -11.32 -1.11 -2.68
C PHE A 266 -10.07 -1.92 -2.28
N ASN A 267 -9.21 -2.26 -3.25
CA ASN A 267 -8.06 -3.13 -3.03
C ASN A 267 -6.83 -2.39 -2.48
N ALA A 268 -6.65 -1.13 -2.88
CA ALA A 268 -5.56 -0.26 -2.44
C ALA A 268 -6.00 0.69 -1.32
N GLY A 269 -5.10 1.50 -0.79
CA GLY A 269 -5.43 2.58 0.14
C GLY A 269 -6.23 3.69 -0.54
N ALA A 270 -5.75 4.10 -1.73
CA ALA A 270 -6.41 5.07 -2.60
C ALA A 270 -5.91 4.94 -4.04
N MET A 271 -6.41 5.80 -4.94
CA MET A 271 -5.99 5.90 -6.34
C MET A 271 -6.13 7.34 -6.83
N GLU A 272 -5.09 7.81 -7.48
CA GLU A 272 -4.88 9.17 -7.96
C GLU A 272 -5.69 9.54 -9.22
N ASN A 273 -6.84 8.94 -9.50
CA ASN A 273 -7.62 9.32 -10.68
C ASN A 273 -7.77 10.85 -10.77
N ALA A 274 -7.30 11.44 -11.85
CA ALA A 274 -7.20 12.89 -12.02
C ALA A 274 -8.51 13.62 -11.69
N GLY A 275 -8.52 14.45 -10.63
CA GLY A 275 -9.68 15.19 -10.17
C GLY A 275 -10.84 14.34 -9.61
N CYS A 276 -10.65 13.02 -9.43
CA CYS A 276 -11.67 12.05 -9.00
C CYS A 276 -11.03 10.92 -8.17
N VAL A 277 -10.37 11.29 -7.07
CA VAL A 277 -9.59 10.36 -6.24
C VAL A 277 -10.50 9.40 -5.50
N THR A 278 -10.20 8.11 -5.57
CA THR A 278 -10.94 7.06 -4.85
C THR A 278 -10.16 6.58 -3.64
N TYR A 279 -10.86 6.36 -2.52
CA TYR A 279 -10.29 5.91 -1.24
C TYR A 279 -10.98 4.65 -0.74
N LEU A 280 -10.22 3.83 -0.04
CA LEU A 280 -10.75 2.69 0.71
C LEU A 280 -11.68 3.16 1.84
N GLU A 281 -12.88 2.59 1.94
CA GLU A 281 -13.88 2.94 2.95
C GLU A 281 -13.44 2.73 4.40
N THR A 282 -12.39 1.95 4.67
CA THR A 282 -11.84 1.81 6.02
C THR A 282 -11.27 3.11 6.58
N TYR A 283 -11.10 4.14 5.73
CA TYR A 283 -10.76 5.50 6.14
C TYR A 283 -11.98 6.33 6.61
N VAL A 284 -13.19 5.79 6.50
CA VAL A 284 -14.39 6.31 7.16
C VAL A 284 -14.57 5.60 8.50
N PHE A 285 -14.31 6.28 9.57
CA PHE A 285 -14.23 5.69 10.91
C PHE A 285 -15.60 5.69 11.59
N ARG A 286 -16.32 4.57 11.57
CA ARG A 286 -17.58 4.39 12.27
C ARG A 286 -17.42 4.06 13.76
N SER A 287 -16.22 3.74 14.19
CA SER A 287 -15.79 3.37 15.52
C SER A 287 -14.55 4.15 15.93
N LYS A 288 -14.18 4.09 17.21
CA LYS A 288 -12.92 4.64 17.68
C LYS A 288 -11.76 3.89 17.06
N VAL A 289 -10.83 4.64 16.47
CA VAL A 289 -9.63 4.10 15.84
C VAL A 289 -8.36 4.68 16.46
N ALA A 290 -7.25 3.96 16.33
CA ALA A 290 -5.95 4.46 16.70
C ALA A 290 -5.59 5.72 15.90
N GLU A 291 -4.87 6.67 16.55
CA GLU A 291 -4.40 7.88 15.87
C GLU A 291 -3.50 7.56 14.67
N ALA A 292 -2.78 6.45 14.68
CA ALA A 292 -2.05 5.90 13.53
C ALA A 292 -2.91 5.76 12.27
N LEU A 293 -4.19 5.40 12.39
CA LEU A 293 -5.09 5.28 11.23
C LEU A 293 -5.55 6.65 10.72
N ARG A 294 -5.74 7.63 11.61
CA ARG A 294 -6.05 9.00 11.23
C ARG A 294 -4.87 9.67 10.54
N GLU A 295 -3.67 9.47 11.05
CA GLU A 295 -2.42 9.92 10.43
C GLU A 295 -2.22 9.25 9.07
N ARG A 296 -2.45 7.92 8.96
CA ARG A 296 -2.36 7.20 7.68
C ARG A 296 -3.34 7.76 6.65
N ARG A 297 -4.60 8.05 7.04
CA ARG A 297 -5.58 8.73 6.16
C ARG A 297 -5.05 10.09 5.70
N ALA A 298 -4.48 10.88 6.61
CA ALA A 298 -3.94 12.20 6.27
C ALA A 298 -2.77 12.11 5.28
N ILE A 299 -1.81 11.21 5.52
CA ILE A 299 -0.71 10.95 4.59
C ILE A 299 -1.24 10.48 3.23
N THR A 300 -2.25 9.59 3.20
CA THR A 300 -2.87 9.13 1.96
C THR A 300 -3.54 10.27 1.20
N VAL A 301 -4.28 11.16 1.86
CA VAL A 301 -4.87 12.35 1.21
C VAL A 301 -3.81 13.23 0.56
N LEU A 302 -2.68 13.44 1.24
CA LEU A 302 -1.57 14.23 0.71
C LEU A 302 -0.81 13.49 -0.41
N HIS A 303 -0.71 12.17 -0.34
CA HIS A 303 -0.11 11.30 -1.36
C HIS A 303 -0.88 11.40 -2.67
N GLU A 304 -2.19 11.14 -2.62
CA GLU A 304 -3.04 11.23 -3.82
C GLU A 304 -3.08 12.64 -4.41
N LEU A 305 -3.00 13.67 -3.58
CA LEU A 305 -2.93 15.04 -4.07
C LEU A 305 -1.58 15.33 -4.75
N ALA A 306 -0.46 14.79 -4.26
CA ALA A 306 0.84 14.96 -4.89
C ALA A 306 0.91 14.35 -6.29
N HIS A 307 0.18 13.25 -6.51
CA HIS A 307 0.07 12.61 -7.81
C HIS A 307 -0.54 13.49 -8.88
N MET A 308 -1.33 14.51 -8.55
CA MET A 308 -1.86 15.46 -9.53
C MET A 308 -0.75 16.13 -10.36
N TRP A 309 0.48 16.19 -9.81
CA TRP A 309 1.67 16.64 -10.51
C TRP A 309 2.56 15.47 -10.93
N PHE A 310 2.81 14.52 -10.01
CA PHE A 310 3.65 13.33 -10.25
C PHE A 310 2.78 12.14 -10.62
N GLY A 311 2.64 11.82 -11.88
CA GLY A 311 1.77 10.75 -12.41
C GLY A 311 0.71 11.30 -13.35
N ASP A 312 -0.03 12.34 -12.97
CA ASP A 312 -1.14 12.87 -13.74
C ASP A 312 -0.70 13.95 -14.73
N LEU A 313 -0.09 15.03 -14.26
CA LEU A 313 0.43 16.08 -15.12
C LEU A 313 1.61 15.60 -15.93
N VAL A 314 2.60 14.99 -15.25
CA VAL A 314 3.78 14.39 -15.86
C VAL A 314 3.80 12.91 -15.50
N THR A 315 3.80 12.04 -16.51
CA THR A 315 3.67 10.58 -16.34
C THR A 315 4.93 9.88 -16.83
N MET A 316 5.33 8.76 -16.23
CA MET A 316 6.41 7.92 -16.76
C MET A 316 6.07 7.46 -18.19
N LYS A 317 7.10 7.24 -19.00
CA LYS A 317 6.95 6.71 -20.36
C LYS A 317 6.61 5.22 -20.36
N TRP A 318 7.23 4.47 -19.46
CA TRP A 318 6.97 3.06 -19.21
C TRP A 318 7.12 2.75 -17.71
N TRP A 319 6.57 1.69 -17.26
CA TRP A 319 6.45 1.30 -15.86
C TRP A 319 7.77 1.04 -15.11
N ASN A 320 8.92 0.98 -15.81
CA ASN A 320 10.23 0.95 -15.15
C ASN A 320 10.51 2.22 -14.34
N ASP A 321 9.87 3.31 -14.68
CA ASP A 321 9.94 4.60 -13.99
C ASP A 321 8.69 4.90 -13.14
N LEU A 322 7.94 3.87 -12.70
CA LEU A 322 6.80 4.01 -11.77
C LEU A 322 7.19 4.77 -10.50
N TRP A 323 8.42 4.64 -10.06
CA TRP A 323 8.96 5.37 -8.91
C TRP A 323 8.91 6.90 -9.06
N LEU A 324 8.91 7.45 -10.29
CA LEU A 324 8.72 8.89 -10.53
C LEU A 324 7.33 9.38 -10.09
N ASN A 325 6.34 8.49 -10.04
CA ASN A 325 5.05 8.76 -9.45
C ASN A 325 5.09 8.45 -7.95
N GLU A 326 5.31 7.21 -7.58
CA GLU A 326 5.07 6.67 -6.24
C GLU A 326 6.09 7.13 -5.19
N SER A 327 7.39 7.06 -5.50
CA SER A 327 8.42 7.53 -4.57
C SER A 327 8.30 9.02 -4.30
N PHE A 328 7.93 9.81 -5.33
CA PHE A 328 7.72 11.25 -5.18
C PHE A 328 6.47 11.55 -4.36
N ALA A 329 5.34 10.89 -4.63
CA ALA A 329 4.12 11.09 -3.85
C ALA A 329 4.33 10.70 -2.39
N GLU A 330 5.01 9.59 -2.11
CA GLU A 330 5.32 9.14 -0.75
C GLU A 330 6.26 10.10 0.00
N PHE A 331 7.30 10.60 -0.67
CA PHE A 331 8.20 11.61 -0.09
C PHE A 331 7.49 12.93 0.14
N MET A 332 6.77 13.44 -0.86
CA MET A 332 6.12 14.76 -0.81
C MET A 332 4.96 14.80 0.17
N SER A 333 4.20 13.71 0.32
CA SER A 333 3.13 13.61 1.32
C SER A 333 3.67 13.66 2.74
N THR A 334 4.77 12.94 3.01
CA THR A 334 5.44 12.98 4.32
C THR A 334 6.02 14.37 4.60
N LEU A 335 6.65 15.00 3.59
CA LEU A 335 7.18 16.37 3.72
C LEU A 335 6.07 17.39 3.98
N ALA A 336 4.95 17.31 3.25
CA ALA A 336 3.80 18.17 3.45
C ALA A 336 3.18 17.97 4.85
N ALA A 337 3.06 16.73 5.31
CA ALA A 337 2.59 16.43 6.66
C ALA A 337 3.51 17.03 7.73
N ALA A 338 4.84 16.96 7.52
CA ALA A 338 5.82 17.48 8.45
C ALA A 338 5.92 19.01 8.45
N GLU A 339 5.66 19.69 7.34
CA GLU A 339 5.84 21.14 7.23
C GLU A 339 4.55 21.96 7.32
N ASN A 340 3.39 21.39 6.95
CA ASN A 340 2.15 22.18 6.81
C ASN A 340 0.90 21.54 7.45
N THR A 341 1.04 20.55 8.35
CA THR A 341 -0.12 19.95 9.01
C THR A 341 0.06 19.79 10.51
N ARG A 342 -1.01 19.36 11.19
CA ARG A 342 -0.96 19.00 12.61
C ARG A 342 -0.02 17.85 12.94
N TYR A 343 0.41 17.06 11.96
CA TYR A 343 1.33 15.93 12.11
C TYR A 343 2.82 16.30 12.03
N ALA A 344 3.15 17.59 12.07
CA ALA A 344 4.51 18.10 11.91
C ALA A 344 5.56 17.43 12.82
N LYS A 345 5.19 17.04 14.02
CA LYS A 345 6.10 16.40 14.98
C LYS A 345 6.24 14.90 14.77
N GLU A 346 5.23 14.27 14.17
CA GLU A 346 5.11 12.80 14.11
C GLU A 346 5.47 12.24 12.72
N ALA A 347 5.28 12.99 11.65
CA ALA A 347 5.38 12.49 10.28
C ALA A 347 6.68 11.74 9.98
N TRP A 348 7.84 12.27 10.35
CA TRP A 348 9.12 11.58 10.13
C TRP A 348 9.35 10.41 11.09
N ALA A 349 8.79 10.43 12.31
CA ALA A 349 8.82 9.28 13.21
C ALA A 349 7.93 8.15 12.68
N THR A 350 6.76 8.48 12.16
CA THR A 350 5.85 7.55 11.47
C THR A 350 6.52 6.95 10.24
N PHE A 351 7.17 7.76 9.41
CA PHE A 351 7.92 7.28 8.24
C PHE A 351 9.04 6.30 8.64
N ALA A 352 9.82 6.62 9.67
CA ALA A 352 10.87 5.75 10.20
C ALA A 352 10.30 4.42 10.74
N ALA A 353 9.21 4.48 11.48
CA ALA A 353 8.64 3.31 12.14
C ALA A 353 7.88 2.38 11.17
N SER A 354 7.16 2.90 10.21
CA SER A 354 6.29 2.16 9.28
C SER A 354 6.91 1.97 7.91
N GLU A 355 7.12 3.05 7.19
CA GLU A 355 7.49 3.00 5.76
C GLU A 355 8.88 2.41 5.56
N LYS A 356 9.88 2.85 6.32
CA LYS A 356 11.23 2.26 6.23
C LYS A 356 11.26 0.80 6.69
N THR A 357 10.44 0.42 7.66
CA THR A 357 10.30 -0.99 8.07
C THR A 357 9.77 -1.85 6.93
N TRP A 358 8.78 -1.36 6.18
CA TRP A 358 8.29 -2.01 4.98
C TRP A 358 9.37 -2.11 3.90
N ALA A 359 10.08 -1.01 3.61
CA ALA A 359 11.18 -0.98 2.66
C ALA A 359 12.28 -1.97 3.01
N TYR A 360 12.77 -1.97 4.24
CA TYR A 360 13.82 -2.89 4.69
C TYR A 360 13.40 -4.35 4.61
N ARG A 361 12.12 -4.66 4.87
CA ARG A 361 11.61 -6.02 4.72
C ARG A 361 11.67 -6.46 3.25
N GLN A 362 11.19 -5.63 2.33
CA GLN A 362 11.16 -5.92 0.89
C GLN A 362 12.56 -6.02 0.30
N ASP A 363 13.45 -5.08 0.65
CA ASP A 363 14.82 -4.98 0.11
C ASP A 363 15.78 -6.09 0.59
N GLN A 364 15.31 -6.97 1.46
CA GLN A 364 16.04 -8.14 1.97
C GLN A 364 15.48 -9.47 1.43
N LEU A 365 14.52 -9.43 0.52
CA LEU A 365 13.98 -10.62 -0.13
C LEU A 365 14.79 -10.96 -1.40
N SER A 366 14.70 -12.22 -1.84
CA SER A 366 15.31 -12.66 -3.10
C SER A 366 14.70 -11.95 -4.33
N SER A 367 13.53 -11.37 -4.18
CA SER A 367 12.82 -10.55 -5.18
C SER A 367 13.24 -9.08 -5.18
N THR A 368 14.21 -8.67 -4.36
CA THR A 368 14.67 -7.28 -4.35
C THR A 368 15.12 -6.81 -5.73
N HIS A 369 14.94 -5.54 -6.01
CA HIS A 369 15.24 -4.92 -7.28
C HIS A 369 15.72 -3.47 -7.08
N PRO A 370 16.34 -2.85 -8.08
CA PRO A 370 16.61 -1.41 -8.06
C PRO A 370 15.31 -0.59 -7.96
N ILE A 371 15.37 0.64 -7.49
CA ILE A 371 14.24 1.59 -7.53
C ILE A 371 13.79 1.77 -8.98
N VAL A 372 14.72 1.97 -9.90
CA VAL A 372 14.46 1.91 -11.36
C VAL A 372 14.45 0.44 -11.76
N ALA A 373 13.28 -0.17 -11.75
CA ALA A 373 13.11 -1.61 -11.99
C ALA A 373 13.20 -1.98 -13.46
N GLU A 374 13.56 -3.22 -13.75
CA GLU A 374 13.40 -3.80 -15.08
C GLU A 374 11.98 -4.37 -15.20
N ILE A 375 11.14 -3.72 -16.01
CA ILE A 375 9.74 -4.11 -16.23
C ILE A 375 9.59 -4.61 -17.67
N ARG A 376 9.39 -5.92 -17.82
CA ARG A 376 9.27 -6.61 -19.11
C ARG A 376 7.85 -6.60 -19.64
N ASP A 377 6.87 -6.60 -18.73
CA ASP A 377 5.45 -6.72 -19.02
C ASP A 377 4.58 -6.20 -17.87
N LEU A 378 3.26 -6.23 -18.03
CA LEU A 378 2.32 -5.74 -17.02
C LEU A 378 2.24 -6.62 -15.76
N ALA A 379 2.53 -7.92 -15.86
CA ALA A 379 2.57 -8.79 -14.69
C ALA A 379 3.76 -8.45 -13.78
N ASP A 380 4.90 -8.05 -14.35
CA ASP A 380 6.03 -7.51 -13.59
C ASP A 380 5.64 -6.23 -12.84
N VAL A 381 4.88 -5.32 -13.48
CA VAL A 381 4.42 -4.07 -12.84
C VAL A 381 3.56 -4.36 -11.62
N GLN A 382 2.57 -5.24 -11.78
CA GLN A 382 1.59 -5.53 -10.73
C GLN A 382 2.23 -6.04 -9.43
N VAL A 383 3.37 -6.73 -9.51
CA VAL A 383 4.12 -7.18 -8.33
C VAL A 383 5.20 -6.19 -7.89
N ASN A 384 5.30 -5.03 -8.53
CA ASN A 384 6.29 -4.00 -8.24
C ASN A 384 5.72 -2.81 -7.43
N PHE A 385 4.45 -2.86 -7.04
CA PHE A 385 3.86 -1.96 -6.04
C PHE A 385 4.30 -2.39 -4.64
N ASP A 386 5.53 -2.13 -4.30
CA ASP A 386 6.19 -2.67 -3.12
C ASP A 386 6.96 -1.62 -2.31
N GLY A 387 7.51 -2.03 -1.18
CA GLY A 387 8.27 -1.15 -0.29
C GLY A 387 9.51 -0.52 -0.92
N ILE A 388 10.00 -1.03 -2.05
CA ILE A 388 11.12 -0.43 -2.79
C ILE A 388 10.63 0.75 -3.61
N THR A 389 9.59 0.56 -4.41
CA THR A 389 9.02 1.61 -5.28
C THR A 389 8.48 2.79 -4.46
N TYR A 390 7.85 2.53 -3.31
CA TYR A 390 7.31 3.56 -2.43
C TYR A 390 8.33 4.08 -1.41
N ALA A 391 8.63 3.29 -0.41
CA ALA A 391 9.28 3.74 0.81
C ALA A 391 10.81 3.83 0.72
N LYS A 392 11.51 2.87 0.06
CA LYS A 392 12.94 3.02 -0.25
C LYS A 392 13.15 4.23 -1.15
N GLY A 393 12.36 4.35 -2.22
CA GLY A 393 12.44 5.49 -3.13
C GLY A 393 12.26 6.83 -2.41
N ALA A 394 11.23 6.95 -1.58
CA ALA A 394 11.00 8.16 -0.77
C ALA A 394 12.14 8.46 0.21
N SER A 395 12.69 7.43 0.87
CA SER A 395 13.85 7.59 1.76
C SER A 395 15.11 8.07 1.01
N VAL A 396 15.32 7.52 -0.19
CA VAL A 396 16.43 7.91 -1.05
C VAL A 396 16.25 9.34 -1.59
N LEU A 397 15.03 9.74 -1.94
CA LEU A 397 14.72 11.14 -2.29
C LEU A 397 14.98 12.09 -1.12
N ARG A 398 14.64 11.71 0.11
CA ARG A 398 14.98 12.49 1.31
C ARG A 398 16.49 12.71 1.47
N GLN A 399 17.30 11.67 1.24
CA GLN A 399 18.75 11.80 1.22
C GLN A 399 19.24 12.71 0.09
N MET A 400 18.66 12.58 -1.11
CA MET A 400 18.99 13.44 -2.25
C MET A 400 18.71 14.91 -1.92
N VAL A 401 17.56 15.22 -1.35
CA VAL A 401 17.19 16.56 -0.91
C VAL A 401 18.20 17.12 0.10
N ALA A 402 18.59 16.32 1.09
CA ALA A 402 19.62 16.72 2.05
C ALA A 402 20.99 16.97 1.40
N TRP A 403 21.31 16.24 0.33
CA TRP A 403 22.59 16.37 -0.37
C TRP A 403 22.63 17.53 -1.37
N VAL A 404 21.56 17.76 -2.15
CA VAL A 404 21.51 18.85 -3.16
C VAL A 404 20.97 20.15 -2.58
N GLY A 405 20.29 20.11 -1.44
CA GLY A 405 19.54 21.22 -0.83
C GLY A 405 18.12 21.33 -1.34
N GLN A 406 17.17 21.56 -0.42
CA GLN A 406 15.73 21.58 -0.74
C GLN A 406 15.39 22.64 -1.79
N GLU A 407 15.96 23.85 -1.69
CA GLU A 407 15.71 24.92 -2.67
C GLU A 407 16.14 24.51 -4.10
N ASN A 408 17.32 23.89 -4.24
CA ASN A 408 17.79 23.41 -5.54
C ASN A 408 16.92 22.27 -6.08
N PHE A 409 16.49 21.38 -5.20
CA PHE A 409 15.60 20.26 -5.55
C PHE A 409 14.24 20.78 -6.06
N MET A 410 13.60 21.69 -5.32
CA MET A 410 12.32 22.27 -5.73
C MET A 410 12.44 23.12 -7.00
N ALA A 411 13.57 23.82 -7.19
CA ALA A 411 13.84 24.55 -8.43
C ALA A 411 13.99 23.61 -9.63
N ALA A 412 14.57 22.42 -9.44
CA ALA A 412 14.64 21.40 -10.48
C ALA A 412 13.24 20.88 -10.85
N LEU A 413 12.39 20.59 -9.86
CA LEU A 413 11.02 20.13 -10.07
C LEU A 413 10.19 21.15 -10.84
N LYS A 414 10.31 22.45 -10.52
CA LYS A 414 9.62 23.49 -11.27
C LYS A 414 9.97 23.42 -12.76
N VAL A 415 11.25 23.32 -13.10
CA VAL A 415 11.67 23.24 -14.51
C VAL A 415 11.22 21.94 -15.17
N TYR A 416 11.26 20.85 -14.43
CA TYR A 416 10.77 19.55 -14.88
C TYR A 416 9.27 19.63 -15.24
N PHE A 417 8.42 20.22 -14.38
CA PHE A 417 7.00 20.44 -14.70
C PHE A 417 6.81 21.41 -15.88
N ASP A 418 7.53 22.53 -15.91
CA ASP A 418 7.42 23.50 -17.02
C ASP A 418 7.72 22.86 -18.39
N LYS A 419 8.68 21.92 -18.44
CA LYS A 419 9.08 21.26 -19.69
C LYS A 419 8.20 20.10 -20.10
N HIS A 420 7.69 19.36 -19.14
CA HIS A 420 7.10 18.03 -19.37
C HIS A 420 5.60 17.93 -19.07
N SER A 421 4.92 19.05 -18.67
CA SER A 421 3.48 19.06 -18.43
C SER A 421 2.70 18.42 -19.58
N TRP A 422 1.78 17.53 -19.21
CA TRP A 422 0.96 16.73 -20.14
C TRP A 422 1.73 15.73 -20.99
N GLY A 423 3.00 15.55 -20.73
CA GLY A 423 3.91 14.64 -21.42
C GLY A 423 4.28 13.40 -20.59
N ASN A 424 5.25 12.66 -21.13
CA ASN A 424 5.83 11.47 -20.50
C ASN A 424 7.33 11.64 -20.34
N THR A 425 7.90 11.10 -19.26
CA THR A 425 9.31 11.25 -18.91
C THR A 425 9.98 9.93 -18.56
N VAL A 426 11.30 9.97 -18.53
CA VAL A 426 12.18 8.92 -18.02
C VAL A 426 13.10 9.50 -16.94
N LEU A 427 13.82 8.66 -16.20
CA LEU A 427 14.76 9.06 -15.15
C LEU A 427 15.68 10.23 -15.58
N ASP A 428 16.25 10.17 -16.79
CA ASP A 428 17.23 11.18 -17.26
C ASP A 428 16.64 12.60 -17.37
N ASP A 429 15.36 12.73 -17.67
CA ASP A 429 14.67 14.02 -17.75
C ASP A 429 14.64 14.76 -16.40
N LEU A 430 14.62 14.03 -15.31
CA LEU A 430 14.71 14.57 -13.95
C LEU A 430 16.18 14.86 -13.57
N LEU A 431 17.09 13.90 -13.81
CA LEU A 431 18.49 14.03 -13.41
C LEU A 431 19.15 15.25 -14.03
N VAL A 432 18.88 15.54 -15.30
CA VAL A 432 19.45 16.71 -15.99
C VAL A 432 19.07 18.01 -15.32
N GLU A 433 17.85 18.14 -14.78
CA GLU A 433 17.42 19.35 -14.09
C GLU A 433 18.02 19.46 -12.69
N LEU A 434 18.15 18.34 -11.97
CA LEU A 434 18.81 18.28 -10.67
C LEU A 434 20.29 18.65 -10.76
N GLU A 435 21.01 18.15 -11.77
CA GLU A 435 22.40 18.54 -12.02
C GLU A 435 22.53 20.04 -12.30
N ARG A 436 21.62 20.57 -13.13
CA ARG A 436 21.63 21.98 -13.52
C ARG A 436 21.38 22.92 -12.34
N THR A 437 20.49 22.58 -11.41
CA THR A 437 20.14 23.45 -10.28
C THR A 437 21.08 23.30 -9.11
N SER A 438 21.62 22.10 -8.86
CA SER A 438 22.50 21.81 -7.72
C SER A 438 23.98 21.95 -8.02
N GLY A 439 24.39 21.83 -9.29
CA GLY A 439 25.79 21.77 -9.69
C GLY A 439 26.54 20.52 -9.23
N ARG A 440 25.83 19.47 -8.83
CA ARG A 440 26.37 18.19 -8.35
C ARG A 440 26.27 17.11 -9.42
N ASP A 441 27.12 16.08 -9.34
CA ASP A 441 27.08 14.89 -10.21
C ASP A 441 25.97 13.94 -9.73
N VAL A 442 24.72 14.27 -10.09
CA VAL A 442 23.54 13.50 -9.67
C VAL A 442 23.46 12.17 -10.39
N ARG A 443 23.98 12.04 -11.62
CA ARG A 443 24.03 10.75 -12.33
C ARG A 443 24.93 9.74 -11.64
N ALA A 444 26.11 10.14 -11.18
CA ALA A 444 26.99 9.25 -10.41
C ALA A 444 26.34 8.80 -9.08
N TRP A 445 25.53 9.65 -8.46
CA TRP A 445 24.76 9.32 -7.28
C TRP A 445 23.61 8.36 -7.63
N SER A 446 22.85 8.64 -8.69
CA SER A 446 21.75 7.81 -9.21
C SER A 446 22.20 6.39 -9.49
N ALA A 447 23.35 6.24 -10.19
CA ALA A 447 23.90 4.92 -10.53
C ALA A 447 24.14 4.02 -9.30
N LYS A 448 24.41 4.61 -8.13
CA LYS A 448 24.57 3.86 -6.87
C LYS A 448 23.25 3.63 -6.13
N TRP A 449 22.34 4.60 -6.14
CA TRP A 449 21.15 4.60 -5.30
C TRP A 449 19.88 4.13 -6.00
N LEU A 450 19.63 4.59 -7.23
CA LEU A 450 18.41 4.29 -7.96
C LEU A 450 18.52 3.04 -8.84
N GLU A 451 19.74 2.70 -9.29
CA GLU A 451 19.98 1.68 -10.31
C GLU A 451 20.62 0.40 -9.75
N THR A 452 20.75 0.29 -8.41
CA THR A 452 21.24 -0.92 -7.74
C THR A 452 20.30 -1.41 -6.66
N ALA A 453 20.18 -2.74 -6.51
CA ALA A 453 19.36 -3.39 -5.51
C ALA A 453 20.09 -3.57 -4.16
N GLY A 454 19.35 -3.93 -3.13
CA GLY A 454 19.85 -4.29 -1.81
C GLY A 454 20.05 -3.11 -0.87
N VAL A 455 20.19 -3.39 0.42
CA VAL A 455 20.38 -2.43 1.52
C VAL A 455 21.72 -2.63 2.20
N ASN A 456 22.43 -1.54 2.46
CA ASN A 456 23.69 -1.59 3.24
C ASN A 456 23.40 -1.76 4.74
N THR A 457 24.38 -2.30 5.45
CA THR A 457 24.39 -2.33 6.92
C THR A 457 25.50 -1.40 7.42
N LEU A 458 25.17 -0.53 8.36
CA LEU A 458 26.09 0.36 9.06
C LEU A 458 26.23 -0.11 10.51
N ALA A 459 27.41 -0.52 10.89
CA ALA A 459 27.71 -1.05 12.23
C ALA A 459 28.71 -0.15 12.96
N VAL A 460 28.47 0.06 14.25
CA VAL A 460 29.37 0.81 15.14
C VAL A 460 30.49 -0.10 15.62
N GLU A 461 31.74 0.31 15.40
CA GLU A 461 32.93 -0.27 16.01
C GLU A 461 33.54 0.73 17.00
N ILE A 462 33.52 0.44 18.30
CA ILE A 462 33.93 1.37 19.34
C ILE A 462 34.88 0.73 20.33
N GLU A 463 35.99 1.40 20.61
CA GLU A 463 36.95 1.06 21.64
C GLU A 463 37.08 2.19 22.66
N ASN A 464 37.42 1.83 23.94
CA ASN A 464 37.56 2.79 25.00
C ASN A 464 38.96 2.67 25.61
N ASP A 465 39.44 3.78 26.15
CA ASP A 465 40.61 3.81 27.02
C ASP A 465 40.26 3.34 28.45
N GLU A 466 41.29 3.23 29.31
CA GLU A 466 41.11 2.85 30.72
C GLU A 466 40.25 3.83 31.54
N ALA A 467 40.14 5.09 31.08
CA ALA A 467 39.31 6.11 31.74
C ALA A 467 37.85 6.09 31.25
N GLY A 468 37.52 5.22 30.29
CA GLY A 468 36.19 5.09 29.69
C GLY A 468 35.87 6.16 28.64
N ASN A 469 36.88 6.79 28.06
CA ASN A 469 36.74 7.66 26.91
C ASN A 469 36.91 6.85 25.64
N ILE A 470 36.31 7.30 24.57
CA ILE A 470 36.40 6.69 23.23
C ILE A 470 37.85 6.85 22.74
N SER A 471 38.53 5.73 22.53
CA SER A 471 39.89 5.70 21.93
C SER A 471 39.84 5.45 20.42
N ASN A 472 38.79 4.76 19.92
CA ASN A 472 38.52 4.58 18.52
C ASN A 472 37.00 4.50 18.28
N LEU A 473 36.50 5.13 17.23
CA LEU A 473 35.15 4.99 16.73
C LEU A 473 35.19 4.88 15.20
N GLY A 474 34.71 3.76 14.69
CA GLY A 474 34.54 3.48 13.27
C GLY A 474 33.13 3.12 12.93
N ILE A 475 32.70 3.49 11.75
CA ILE A 475 31.43 3.02 11.15
C ILE A 475 31.80 2.09 10.01
N ARG A 476 31.53 0.81 10.19
CA ARG A 476 31.74 -0.20 9.17
C ARG A 476 30.50 -0.30 8.29
N GLN A 477 30.69 -0.15 7.00
CA GLN A 477 29.66 -0.39 6.01
C GLN A 477 29.85 -1.76 5.37
N SER A 478 28.76 -2.53 5.21
CA SER A 478 28.74 -3.81 4.50
C SER A 478 27.52 -3.94 3.60
N TYR A 479 27.51 -4.97 2.76
CA TYR A 479 26.43 -5.31 1.85
C TYR A 479 26.00 -6.76 2.03
N ALA A 480 24.82 -7.14 1.54
CA ALA A 480 24.39 -8.53 1.47
C ALA A 480 25.06 -9.24 0.28
N GLU A 481 25.28 -10.55 0.40
CA GLU A 481 25.78 -11.37 -0.68
C GLU A 481 24.92 -11.23 -1.95
N GLY A 482 25.55 -11.03 -3.10
CA GLY A 482 24.90 -10.77 -4.39
C GLY A 482 24.55 -9.31 -4.64
N PHE A 483 24.82 -8.38 -3.69
CA PHE A 483 24.49 -6.95 -3.81
C PHE A 483 25.67 -6.08 -3.38
N GLU A 484 26.83 -6.27 -4.03
CA GLU A 484 28.16 -5.74 -3.61
C GLU A 484 28.33 -4.24 -3.89
N THR A 485 27.29 -3.42 -3.57
CA THR A 485 27.34 -1.95 -3.73
C THR A 485 27.49 -1.26 -2.38
N LEU A 486 28.59 -0.56 -2.16
CA LEU A 486 28.74 0.40 -1.07
C LEU A 486 28.26 1.78 -1.52
N ARG A 487 27.37 2.38 -0.72
CA ARG A 487 26.74 3.67 -1.03
C ARG A 487 27.24 4.76 -0.10
N PRO A 488 27.36 6.02 -0.57
CA PRO A 488 27.61 7.12 0.34
C PRO A 488 26.35 7.43 1.16
N HIS A 489 26.51 7.60 2.46
CA HIS A 489 25.43 7.97 3.37
C HIS A 489 25.78 9.27 4.10
N ARG A 490 24.78 10.10 4.36
CA ARG A 490 24.85 11.16 5.34
C ARG A 490 24.08 10.76 6.57
N ALA A 491 24.70 10.86 7.75
CA ALA A 491 24.10 10.41 9.00
C ALA A 491 24.47 11.31 10.17
N VAL A 492 23.71 11.18 11.26
CA VAL A 492 24.02 11.78 12.55
C VAL A 492 24.26 10.68 13.56
N ILE A 493 25.31 10.82 14.38
CA ILE A 493 25.55 9.99 15.55
C ILE A 493 25.09 10.78 16.78
N GLY A 494 24.11 10.24 17.51
CA GLY A 494 23.62 10.78 18.77
C GLY A 494 24.29 10.11 19.96
N PHE A 495 24.73 10.92 20.95
CA PHE A 495 25.31 10.47 22.20
C PHE A 495 24.25 10.63 23.31
N TYR A 496 23.71 9.53 23.79
CA TYR A 496 22.64 9.50 24.78
C TYR A 496 23.16 9.04 26.15
N ASN A 497 22.83 9.78 27.20
CA ASN A 497 23.16 9.42 28.58
C ASN A 497 21.91 9.48 29.47
N LEU A 498 21.89 8.65 30.51
CA LEU A 498 20.85 8.70 31.52
C LEU A 498 21.01 9.96 32.37
N VAL A 499 20.06 10.87 32.28
CA VAL A 499 19.97 12.09 33.06
C VAL A 499 18.58 12.15 33.69
N ASP A 500 18.52 12.14 34.98
CA ASP A 500 17.27 12.17 35.80
C ASP A 500 16.24 11.10 35.35
N GLY A 501 16.72 9.92 34.96
CA GLY A 501 15.88 8.77 34.57
C GLY A 501 15.44 8.78 33.13
N LYS A 502 15.88 9.75 32.31
CA LYS A 502 15.63 9.84 30.86
C LYS A 502 16.91 9.64 30.06
N LEU A 503 16.81 9.00 28.91
CA LEU A 503 17.89 8.94 27.92
C LEU A 503 17.88 10.24 27.09
N THR A 504 18.78 11.16 27.45
CA THR A 504 18.88 12.49 26.85
C THR A 504 20.07 12.54 25.91
N ARG A 505 19.89 13.11 24.70
CA ARG A 505 20.97 13.38 23.77
C ARG A 505 21.85 14.50 24.32
N THR A 506 23.08 14.18 24.69
CA THR A 506 24.05 15.12 25.28
C THR A 506 25.04 15.68 24.26
N ASP A 507 25.22 14.98 23.13
CA ASP A 507 26.11 15.42 22.05
C ASP A 507 25.68 14.81 20.71
N ARG A 508 26.11 15.37 19.57
CA ARG A 508 25.87 14.86 18.22
C ARG A 508 27.06 15.12 17.31
N ILE A 509 27.27 14.20 16.38
CA ILE A 509 28.25 14.34 15.28
C ILE A 509 27.51 14.06 13.98
N GLU A 510 27.61 14.97 13.03
CA GLU A 510 27.10 14.80 11.68
C GLU A 510 28.25 14.45 10.75
N LEU A 511 28.11 13.43 9.91
CA LEU A 511 29.19 12.93 9.08
C LEU A 511 28.69 12.32 7.76
N ASP A 512 29.59 12.28 6.79
CA ASP A 512 29.44 11.50 5.59
C ASP A 512 30.15 10.15 5.78
N ILE A 513 29.44 9.06 5.45
CA ILE A 513 29.95 7.68 5.52
C ILE A 513 30.16 7.21 4.09
N ASP A 514 31.40 6.83 3.74
CA ASP A 514 31.75 6.32 2.41
C ASP A 514 32.80 5.20 2.52
N GLY A 515 32.72 4.23 1.59
CA GLY A 515 33.57 3.05 1.60
C GLY A 515 33.26 2.05 2.72
N GLU A 516 34.17 1.12 2.98
CA GLU A 516 33.97 0.03 3.96
C GLU A 516 34.07 0.46 5.42
N LEU A 517 34.89 1.49 5.69
CA LEU A 517 35.14 1.97 7.05
C LEU A 517 35.33 3.47 7.06
N THR A 518 34.53 4.16 7.84
CA THR A 518 34.65 5.61 8.13
C THR A 518 35.06 5.79 9.58
N VAL A 519 36.24 6.39 9.80
CA VAL A 519 36.72 6.74 11.16
C VAL A 519 36.13 8.07 11.59
N VAL A 520 35.58 8.10 12.82
CA VAL A 520 34.92 9.27 13.42
C VAL A 520 35.93 9.97 14.37
N GLU A 521 36.84 10.73 13.82
CA GLU A 521 37.94 11.38 14.62
C GLU A 521 37.39 12.34 15.67
N GLU A 522 36.24 12.99 15.42
CA GLU A 522 35.61 13.96 16.34
C GLU A 522 35.10 13.30 17.64
N ALA A 523 34.91 11.97 17.64
CA ALA A 523 34.49 11.23 18.81
C ALA A 523 35.62 10.86 19.75
N ILE A 524 36.87 10.86 19.28
CA ILE A 524 38.03 10.42 20.06
C ILE A 524 38.27 11.36 21.25
N GLY A 525 38.44 10.78 22.43
CA GLY A 525 38.60 11.50 23.69
C GLY A 525 37.27 11.92 24.35
N LYS A 526 36.12 11.80 23.68
CA LYS A 526 34.83 12.00 24.32
C LYS A 526 34.51 10.82 25.25
N LYS A 527 33.76 11.07 26.32
CA LYS A 527 33.27 10.02 27.18
C LYS A 527 32.29 9.11 26.43
N ARG A 528 32.47 7.79 26.57
CA ARG A 528 31.53 6.84 25.98
C ARG A 528 30.11 7.01 26.57
N PRO A 529 29.08 7.23 25.72
CA PRO A 529 27.71 7.39 26.19
C PRO A 529 27.09 6.07 26.65
N ASP A 530 25.92 6.14 27.31
CA ASP A 530 25.15 4.96 27.67
C ASP A 530 24.54 4.30 26.44
N LEU A 531 24.11 5.09 25.45
CA LEU A 531 23.66 4.63 24.15
C LEU A 531 24.29 5.54 23.06
N LEU A 532 24.98 4.94 22.12
CA LEU A 532 25.49 5.61 20.91
C LEU A 532 24.57 5.21 19.75
N LEU A 533 23.82 6.20 19.23
CA LEU A 533 22.84 5.98 18.18
C LEU A 533 23.35 6.48 16.84
N LEU A 534 23.70 5.55 15.96
CA LEU A 534 24.00 5.84 14.56
C LEU A 534 22.71 6.10 13.79
N ASN A 535 22.72 7.07 12.90
CA ASN A 535 21.53 7.52 12.15
C ASN A 535 20.41 8.12 13.02
N ASP A 536 20.78 8.84 14.08
CA ASP A 536 19.89 9.41 15.11
C ASP A 536 18.70 10.23 14.56
N GLU A 537 18.90 10.95 13.46
CA GLU A 537 17.87 11.77 12.79
C GLU A 537 17.20 11.06 11.60
N ASP A 538 17.45 9.76 11.45
CA ASP A 538 16.88 8.86 10.43
C ASP A 538 17.05 9.32 8.99
N LEU A 539 18.15 9.97 8.66
CA LEU A 539 18.39 10.45 7.31
C LEU A 539 18.86 9.34 6.36
N ALA A 540 19.74 8.45 6.81
CA ALA A 540 20.29 7.38 5.98
C ALA A 540 19.31 6.24 5.75
N TYR A 541 19.30 5.66 4.54
CA TYR A 541 18.66 4.39 4.24
C TYR A 541 19.68 3.26 4.38
N ALA A 542 19.73 2.64 5.54
CA ALA A 542 20.63 1.52 5.85
C ALA A 542 20.14 0.78 7.10
N LYS A 543 20.44 -0.50 7.20
CA LYS A 543 20.26 -1.23 8.46
C LYS A 543 21.30 -0.77 9.46
N ILE A 544 20.87 -0.44 10.67
CA ILE A 544 21.76 0.03 11.74
C ILE A 544 22.09 -1.11 12.69
N ARG A 545 23.36 -1.23 13.07
CA ARG A 545 23.81 -2.17 14.11
C ARG A 545 24.39 -1.38 15.27
N LEU A 546 23.73 -1.47 16.40
CA LEU A 546 24.18 -0.87 17.64
C LEU A 546 25.28 -1.75 18.28
N ASP A 547 26.16 -1.14 19.06
CA ASP A 547 27.11 -1.84 19.90
C ASP A 547 26.39 -2.52 21.11
N GLU A 548 27.04 -3.50 21.73
CA GLU A 548 26.47 -4.31 22.80
C GLU A 548 25.96 -3.48 23.99
N ARG A 549 26.71 -2.48 24.45
CA ARG A 549 26.29 -1.60 25.55
C ARG A 549 25.05 -0.79 25.18
N SER A 550 24.99 -0.28 23.96
CA SER A 550 23.84 0.47 23.45
C SER A 550 22.58 -0.44 23.37
N ILE A 551 22.72 -1.72 22.97
CA ILE A 551 21.63 -2.71 22.98
C ILE A 551 21.13 -2.95 24.40
N GLU A 552 22.02 -3.18 25.36
CA GLU A 552 21.64 -3.40 26.76
C GLU A 552 20.93 -2.19 27.38
N THR A 553 21.39 -0.99 27.05
CA THR A 553 20.74 0.26 27.47
C THR A 553 19.37 0.41 26.83
N ALA A 554 19.24 0.14 25.54
CA ALA A 554 17.96 0.20 24.83
C ALA A 554 16.92 -0.77 25.39
N ILE A 555 17.30 -2.01 25.72
CA ILE A 555 16.38 -3.00 26.32
C ILE A 555 15.71 -2.44 27.59
N LYS A 556 16.42 -1.64 28.38
CA LYS A 556 15.92 -1.11 29.64
C LYS A 556 15.26 0.27 29.52
N HIS A 557 15.71 1.08 28.58
CA HIS A 557 15.47 2.51 28.58
C HIS A 557 15.04 3.10 27.21
N LEU A 558 14.68 2.28 26.21
CA LEU A 558 14.24 2.77 24.91
C LEU A 558 13.04 3.72 25.06
N GLY A 559 12.07 3.34 25.89
CA GLY A 559 10.91 4.16 26.17
C GLY A 559 11.20 5.47 26.93
N ASP A 560 12.42 5.66 27.41
CA ASP A 560 12.86 6.87 28.12
C ASP A 560 13.57 7.88 27.19
N ILE A 561 13.69 7.60 25.86
CA ILE A 561 14.20 8.51 24.85
C ILE A 561 13.09 9.53 24.48
N ASP A 562 13.37 10.82 24.59
CA ASP A 562 12.37 11.87 24.30
C ASP A 562 12.01 11.97 22.81
N SER A 563 12.98 11.80 21.90
CA SER A 563 12.77 11.91 20.44
C SER A 563 12.05 10.67 19.88
N SER A 564 10.87 10.86 19.31
CA SER A 564 10.12 9.78 18.62
C SER A 564 10.87 9.22 17.40
N VAL A 565 11.58 10.08 16.65
CA VAL A 565 12.43 9.65 15.53
C VAL A 565 13.58 8.76 16.02
N ALA A 566 14.27 9.17 17.06
CA ALA A 566 15.36 8.39 17.65
C ALA A 566 14.86 7.03 18.18
N ARG A 567 13.70 7.00 18.86
CA ARG A 567 13.06 5.73 19.25
C ARG A 567 12.76 4.86 18.04
N GLY A 568 12.22 5.43 16.97
CA GLY A 568 11.94 4.74 15.70
C GLY A 568 13.18 4.07 15.11
N VAL A 569 14.34 4.77 15.12
CA VAL A 569 15.63 4.22 14.66
C VAL A 569 16.08 3.05 15.55
N VAL A 570 15.97 3.18 16.88
CA VAL A 570 16.33 2.09 17.82
C VAL A 570 15.40 0.88 17.64
N TRP A 571 14.08 1.11 17.54
CA TRP A 571 13.11 0.05 17.26
C TRP A 571 13.45 -0.71 15.98
N GLY A 572 13.67 0.01 14.88
CA GLY A 572 14.01 -0.57 13.58
C GLY A 572 15.34 -1.31 13.59
N SER A 573 16.37 -0.76 14.21
CA SER A 573 17.69 -1.41 14.39
C SER A 573 17.57 -2.75 15.11
N LEU A 574 16.86 -2.81 16.24
CA LEU A 574 16.72 -4.03 17.03
C LEU A 574 15.80 -5.05 16.34
N TRP A 575 14.78 -4.59 15.63
CA TRP A 575 13.95 -5.45 14.78
C TRP A 575 14.78 -6.12 13.67
N ASP A 576 15.61 -5.37 12.95
CA ASP A 576 16.50 -5.93 11.93
C ASP A 576 17.58 -6.84 12.53
N THR A 577 18.03 -6.56 13.75
CA THR A 577 19.01 -7.39 14.45
C THR A 577 18.44 -8.77 14.78
N VAL A 578 17.19 -8.86 15.22
CA VAL A 578 16.53 -10.16 15.47
C VAL A 578 16.22 -10.88 14.17
N ARG A 579 15.75 -10.17 13.14
CA ARG A 579 15.47 -10.75 11.83
C ARG A 579 16.70 -11.36 11.14
N ASP A 580 17.87 -10.81 11.41
CA ASP A 580 19.15 -11.34 10.92
C ASP A 580 19.73 -12.45 11.82
N ALA A 581 18.99 -12.88 12.84
CA ALA A 581 19.39 -13.91 13.81
C ALA A 581 20.65 -13.52 14.62
N GLN A 582 20.85 -12.21 14.86
CA GLN A 582 21.95 -11.66 15.65
C GLN A 582 21.52 -11.33 17.10
N MET A 583 20.25 -11.51 17.41
CA MET A 583 19.67 -11.40 18.75
C MET A 583 18.59 -12.46 18.93
N PRO A 584 18.54 -13.18 20.09
CA PRO A 584 17.46 -14.11 20.38
C PRO A 584 16.07 -13.47 20.28
N ALA A 585 15.10 -14.17 19.71
CA ALA A 585 13.75 -13.68 19.53
C ALA A 585 13.07 -13.33 20.87
N ARG A 586 13.28 -14.17 21.90
CA ARG A 586 12.75 -13.92 23.26
C ARG A 586 13.30 -12.64 23.88
N LYS A 587 14.56 -12.28 23.60
CA LYS A 587 15.16 -11.01 24.05
C LYS A 587 14.49 -9.79 23.43
N TYR A 588 14.07 -9.92 22.16
CA TYR A 588 13.27 -8.90 21.49
C TYR A 588 11.86 -8.80 22.08
N VAL A 589 11.22 -9.93 22.39
CA VAL A 589 9.94 -9.95 23.11
C VAL A 589 10.04 -9.17 24.43
N ASP A 590 11.10 -9.41 25.21
CA ASP A 590 11.34 -8.68 26.48
C ASP A 590 11.55 -7.18 26.23
N LEU A 591 12.31 -6.80 25.20
CA LEU A 591 12.49 -5.41 24.80
C LEU A 591 11.13 -4.73 24.56
N VAL A 592 10.29 -5.34 23.73
CA VAL A 592 8.98 -4.77 23.39
C VAL A 592 8.10 -4.67 24.64
N LEU A 593 7.91 -5.74 25.39
CA LEU A 593 7.03 -5.77 26.56
C LEU A 593 7.46 -4.82 27.70
N ASN A 594 8.75 -4.51 27.80
CA ASN A 594 9.28 -3.58 28.78
C ASN A 594 9.10 -2.11 28.39
N ASN A 595 9.07 -1.79 27.09
CA ASN A 595 9.13 -0.41 26.62
C ASN A 595 7.85 0.07 25.92
N ILE A 596 7.03 -0.86 25.38
CA ILE A 596 5.88 -0.51 24.53
C ILE A 596 4.82 0.33 25.25
N GLY A 597 4.63 0.16 26.55
CA GLY A 597 3.71 0.95 27.36
C GLY A 597 4.12 2.42 27.54
N LYS A 598 5.34 2.79 27.14
CA LYS A 598 5.85 4.17 27.16
C LYS A 598 5.90 4.79 25.76
N GLU A 599 5.58 4.04 24.70
CA GLU A 599 5.62 4.57 23.34
C GLU A 599 4.48 5.58 23.12
N THR A 600 4.84 6.77 22.70
CA THR A 600 3.90 7.88 22.50
C THR A 600 3.54 8.12 21.03
N ASN A 601 4.36 7.62 20.09
CA ASN A 601 4.00 7.67 18.67
C ASN A 601 3.06 6.49 18.35
N SER A 602 1.84 6.79 17.94
CA SER A 602 0.78 5.79 17.68
C SER A 602 1.18 4.77 16.60
N THR A 603 1.83 5.21 15.54
CA THR A 603 2.28 4.33 14.45
C THR A 603 3.44 3.45 14.88
N ALA A 604 4.39 3.96 15.66
CA ALA A 604 5.46 3.16 16.25
C ALA A 604 4.88 2.09 17.18
N LEU A 605 3.94 2.45 18.05
CA LEU A 605 3.23 1.51 18.91
C LEU A 605 2.61 0.36 18.11
N ARG A 606 1.84 0.71 17.08
CA ARG A 606 1.19 -0.26 16.18
C ARG A 606 2.20 -1.16 15.47
N THR A 607 3.28 -0.59 14.98
CA THR A 607 4.35 -1.34 14.29
C THR A 607 5.02 -2.33 15.25
N GLN A 608 5.32 -1.92 16.48
CA GLN A 608 5.93 -2.83 17.45
C GLN A 608 4.97 -3.93 17.91
N ILE A 609 3.67 -3.68 18.02
CA ILE A 609 2.65 -4.71 18.26
C ILE A 609 2.65 -5.75 17.13
N ASN A 610 2.71 -5.30 15.86
CA ASN A 610 2.77 -6.19 14.69
C ASN A 610 4.07 -7.00 14.69
N ASN A 611 5.22 -6.38 14.96
CA ASN A 611 6.52 -7.04 15.04
C ASN A 611 6.56 -8.07 16.19
N LEU A 612 5.97 -7.74 17.34
CA LEU A 612 5.80 -8.67 18.47
C LEU A 612 4.96 -9.88 18.04
N SER A 613 3.83 -9.64 17.37
CA SER A 613 2.95 -10.72 16.88
C SER A 613 3.69 -11.65 15.91
N ALA A 614 4.42 -11.09 14.94
CA ALA A 614 5.25 -11.85 14.01
C ALA A 614 6.35 -12.66 14.71
N THR A 615 6.99 -12.05 15.72
CA THR A 615 8.03 -12.72 16.53
C THR A 615 7.45 -13.91 17.30
N LEU A 616 6.33 -13.72 17.97
CA LEU A 616 5.63 -14.77 18.73
C LEU A 616 5.12 -15.89 17.83
N HIS A 617 4.74 -15.57 16.60
CA HIS A 617 4.24 -16.56 15.63
C HIS A 617 5.35 -17.36 14.99
N SER A 618 6.42 -16.70 14.52
CA SER A 618 7.37 -17.30 13.59
C SER A 618 8.81 -17.40 14.09
N PHE A 619 9.25 -16.51 15.00
CA PHE A 619 10.68 -16.40 15.34
C PHE A 619 11.07 -17.05 16.67
N VAL A 620 10.16 -17.08 17.64
CA VAL A 620 10.44 -17.80 18.91
C VAL A 620 10.59 -19.29 18.64
N ALA A 621 11.64 -19.90 19.22
CA ALA A 621 11.90 -21.33 19.10
C ALA A 621 10.65 -22.17 19.50
N PRO A 622 10.31 -23.22 18.76
CA PRO A 622 9.06 -23.96 18.95
C PRO A 622 8.82 -24.43 20.39
N GLU A 623 9.86 -24.88 21.10
CA GLU A 623 9.77 -25.36 22.49
C GLU A 623 9.47 -24.26 23.53
N ALA A 624 9.79 -22.99 23.23
CA ALA A 624 9.54 -21.86 24.11
C ALA A 624 8.32 -21.04 23.69
N ARG A 625 7.73 -21.33 22.52
CA ARG A 625 6.74 -20.48 21.85
C ARG A 625 5.47 -20.29 22.66
N GLU A 626 4.87 -21.38 23.17
CA GLU A 626 3.61 -21.28 23.91
C GLU A 626 3.77 -20.51 25.22
N GLU A 627 4.81 -20.81 26.00
CA GLU A 627 5.09 -20.07 27.25
C GLU A 627 5.30 -18.57 26.98
N THR A 628 6.07 -18.26 25.93
CA THR A 628 6.34 -16.86 25.54
C THR A 628 5.07 -16.14 25.09
N ARG A 629 4.19 -16.80 24.34
CA ARG A 629 2.88 -16.27 23.91
C ARG A 629 1.96 -15.97 25.11
N HIS A 630 1.87 -16.91 26.07
CA HIS A 630 1.03 -16.72 27.26
C HIS A 630 1.51 -15.50 28.05
N ARG A 631 2.80 -15.43 28.34
CA ARG A 631 3.43 -14.30 29.05
C ARG A 631 3.24 -12.97 28.30
N ALA A 632 3.35 -12.97 26.99
CA ALA A 632 3.15 -11.75 26.18
C ALA A 632 1.69 -11.27 26.26
N ALA A 633 0.72 -12.18 26.13
CA ALA A 633 -0.70 -11.83 26.24
C ALA A 633 -1.04 -11.29 27.65
N ASP A 634 -0.57 -11.93 28.72
CA ASP A 634 -0.78 -11.46 30.08
C ASP A 634 -0.20 -10.05 30.29
N ARG A 635 1.01 -9.81 29.76
CA ARG A 635 1.64 -8.49 29.87
C ARG A 635 0.91 -7.42 29.07
N LEU A 636 0.41 -7.74 27.87
CA LEU A 636 -0.41 -6.82 27.08
C LEU A 636 -1.71 -6.46 27.80
N TRP A 637 -2.35 -7.43 28.45
CA TRP A 637 -3.53 -7.20 29.29
C TRP A 637 -3.22 -6.25 30.46
N GLU A 638 -2.14 -6.51 31.22
CA GLU A 638 -1.70 -5.63 32.28
C GLU A 638 -1.47 -4.20 31.81
N LEU A 639 -0.77 -4.04 30.66
CA LEU A 639 -0.49 -2.74 30.05
C LEU A 639 -1.77 -2.02 29.62
N ALA A 640 -2.73 -2.73 29.03
CA ALA A 640 -4.02 -2.16 28.65
C ALA A 640 -4.82 -1.67 29.86
N CYS A 641 -4.76 -2.42 30.99
CA CYS A 641 -5.46 -2.06 32.24
C CYS A 641 -4.87 -0.81 32.94
N VAL A 642 -3.57 -0.55 32.76
CA VAL A 642 -2.89 0.60 33.41
C VAL A 642 -2.66 1.78 32.45
N ALA A 643 -2.95 1.63 31.19
CA ALA A 643 -2.89 2.72 30.22
C ALA A 643 -3.85 3.84 30.60
N GLU A 644 -3.53 5.06 30.18
CA GLU A 644 -4.40 6.21 30.42
C GLU A 644 -5.80 5.94 29.87
N PRO A 645 -6.87 6.16 30.66
CA PRO A 645 -8.24 5.95 30.20
C PRO A 645 -8.56 6.73 28.91
N ASP A 646 -9.28 6.10 27.99
CA ASP A 646 -9.63 6.65 26.67
C ASP A 646 -8.45 6.92 25.74
N SER A 647 -7.23 6.51 26.11
CA SER A 647 -6.04 6.74 25.28
C SER A 647 -5.97 5.83 24.06
N ASP A 648 -5.23 6.30 23.07
CA ASP A 648 -4.87 5.52 21.89
C ASP A 648 -4.09 4.23 22.27
N ALA A 649 -3.16 4.33 23.21
CA ALA A 649 -2.39 3.20 23.69
C ALA A 649 -3.27 2.14 24.37
N GLN A 650 -4.28 2.54 25.17
CA GLN A 650 -5.22 1.62 25.78
C GLN A 650 -5.96 0.77 24.73
N LEU A 651 -6.46 1.41 23.68
CA LEU A 651 -7.16 0.72 22.59
C LEU A 651 -6.25 -0.27 21.86
N GLN A 652 -5.06 0.17 21.44
CA GLN A 652 -4.11 -0.67 20.72
C GLN A 652 -3.60 -1.86 21.54
N LEU A 653 -3.29 -1.64 22.82
CA LEU A 653 -2.82 -2.70 23.73
C LEU A 653 -3.93 -3.71 24.03
N LEU A 654 -5.19 -3.26 24.18
CA LEU A 654 -6.33 -4.17 24.35
C LEU A 654 -6.54 -5.03 23.08
N GLN A 655 -6.52 -4.42 21.90
CA GLN A 655 -6.63 -5.16 20.63
C GLN A 655 -5.49 -6.16 20.47
N ALA A 656 -4.27 -5.80 20.89
CA ALA A 656 -3.13 -6.70 20.88
C ALA A 656 -3.34 -7.89 21.83
N PHE A 657 -3.85 -7.65 23.05
CA PHE A 657 -4.23 -8.71 23.98
C PHE A 657 -5.27 -9.65 23.39
N ILE A 658 -6.37 -9.11 22.85
CA ILE A 658 -7.43 -9.89 22.22
C ILE A 658 -6.83 -10.82 21.15
N ASN A 659 -5.95 -10.29 20.28
CA ASN A 659 -5.33 -11.07 19.22
C ASN A 659 -4.35 -12.14 19.72
N GLN A 660 -3.72 -11.95 20.88
CA GLN A 660 -2.75 -12.89 21.46
C GLN A 660 -3.38 -13.87 22.49
N THR A 661 -4.67 -13.75 22.78
CA THR A 661 -5.41 -14.63 23.74
C THR A 661 -5.27 -16.11 23.39
N ARG A 662 -4.90 -16.97 24.35
CA ARG A 662 -4.67 -18.42 24.17
C ARG A 662 -5.22 -19.26 25.32
N THR A 663 -5.03 -18.82 26.59
CA THR A 663 -5.42 -19.60 27.77
C THR A 663 -6.91 -19.42 28.11
N GLU A 664 -7.47 -20.37 28.86
CA GLU A 664 -8.86 -20.27 29.34
C GLU A 664 -9.10 -18.98 30.14
N GLU A 665 -8.18 -18.59 31.00
CA GLU A 665 -8.27 -17.36 31.80
C GLU A 665 -8.29 -16.11 30.94
N GLN A 666 -7.44 -16.06 29.89
CA GLN A 666 -7.43 -14.96 28.92
C GLN A 666 -8.74 -14.92 28.12
N TYR A 667 -9.26 -16.07 27.69
CA TYR A 667 -10.57 -16.15 27.04
C TYR A 667 -11.72 -15.75 27.97
N ASP A 668 -11.64 -16.03 29.27
CA ASP A 668 -12.64 -15.57 30.26
C ASP A 668 -12.67 -14.04 30.32
N ASN A 669 -11.51 -13.37 30.26
CA ASN A 669 -11.45 -11.91 30.20
C ASN A 669 -12.08 -11.38 28.91
N VAL A 670 -11.83 -11.99 27.76
CA VAL A 670 -12.44 -11.61 26.47
C VAL A 670 -13.96 -11.81 26.52
N GLN A 671 -14.44 -12.91 27.08
CA GLN A 671 -15.86 -13.21 27.26
C GLN A 671 -16.54 -12.15 28.15
N ARG A 672 -15.95 -11.85 29.30
CA ARG A 672 -16.50 -10.86 30.25
C ARG A 672 -16.52 -9.44 29.67
N LEU A 673 -15.52 -9.08 28.84
CA LEU A 673 -15.53 -7.82 28.08
C LEU A 673 -16.71 -7.79 27.09
N PHE A 674 -16.93 -8.88 26.35
CA PHE A 674 -18.03 -9.00 25.41
C PHE A 674 -19.41 -8.89 26.09
N GLU A 675 -19.55 -9.50 27.27
CA GLU A 675 -20.78 -9.52 28.06
C GLU A 675 -20.99 -8.23 28.88
N GLY A 676 -19.99 -7.35 28.93
CA GLY A 676 -20.03 -6.11 29.70
C GLY A 676 -19.85 -6.31 31.22
N GLU A 677 -19.44 -7.51 31.67
CA GLU A 677 -19.12 -7.81 33.08
C GLU A 677 -17.75 -7.27 33.50
N LEU A 678 -16.88 -7.05 32.55
CA LEU A 678 -15.56 -6.46 32.70
C LEU A 678 -15.47 -5.21 31.83
N THR A 679 -15.05 -4.11 32.37
CA THR A 679 -14.89 -2.83 31.67
C THR A 679 -13.53 -2.24 31.98
N LEU A 680 -12.96 -1.53 31.00
CA LEU A 680 -11.80 -0.67 31.20
C LEU A 680 -12.28 0.78 31.27
N GLU A 681 -11.81 1.54 32.24
CA GLU A 681 -12.18 2.95 32.41
C GLU A 681 -11.87 3.73 31.11
N GLY A 682 -12.84 4.54 30.64
CA GLY A 682 -12.72 5.38 29.45
C GLY A 682 -12.82 4.65 28.11
N LEU A 683 -13.00 3.32 28.09
CA LEU A 683 -13.07 2.54 26.85
C LEU A 683 -14.46 1.93 26.67
N ASP A 684 -15.16 2.37 25.63
CA ASP A 684 -16.44 1.80 25.20
C ASP A 684 -16.19 0.64 24.20
N ILE A 685 -16.98 -0.43 24.33
CA ILE A 685 -17.00 -1.54 23.36
C ILE A 685 -17.93 -1.13 22.22
N ASP A 686 -17.37 -0.44 21.22
CA ASP A 686 -18.06 -0.05 19.99
C ASP A 686 -18.23 -1.23 19.01
N ALA A 687 -18.83 -0.99 17.84
CA ALA A 687 -19.15 -2.04 16.88
C ALA A 687 -17.92 -2.83 16.41
N ASP A 688 -16.82 -2.14 16.09
CA ASP A 688 -15.64 -2.81 15.53
C ASP A 688 -14.84 -3.55 16.62
N LEU A 689 -14.72 -2.97 17.82
CA LEU A 689 -14.09 -3.65 18.94
C LEU A 689 -14.93 -4.86 19.37
N ARG A 690 -16.26 -4.76 19.33
CA ARG A 690 -17.17 -5.85 19.60
C ARG A 690 -16.95 -7.02 18.62
N TRP A 691 -16.81 -6.73 17.32
CA TRP A 691 -16.46 -7.75 16.33
C TRP A 691 -15.08 -8.37 16.55
N ASN A 692 -14.08 -7.61 17.03
CA ASN A 692 -12.78 -8.18 17.40
C ASN A 692 -12.94 -9.23 18.51
N LEU A 693 -13.76 -8.94 19.54
CA LEU A 693 -14.07 -9.90 20.61
C LEU A 693 -14.79 -11.14 20.04
N VAL A 694 -15.80 -10.96 19.18
CA VAL A 694 -16.55 -12.08 18.54
C VAL A 694 -15.62 -12.97 17.73
N CYS A 695 -14.78 -12.42 16.87
CA CYS A 695 -13.82 -13.19 16.07
C CYS A 695 -12.86 -13.98 16.96
N ARG A 696 -12.43 -13.38 18.09
CA ARG A 696 -11.55 -14.07 19.02
C ARG A 696 -12.25 -15.19 19.78
N LEU A 697 -13.48 -14.96 20.25
CA LEU A 697 -14.28 -15.98 20.91
C LEU A 697 -14.61 -17.13 19.95
N ALA A 698 -14.93 -16.83 18.70
CA ALA A 698 -15.15 -17.85 17.67
C ALA A 698 -13.90 -18.72 17.45
N THR A 699 -12.70 -18.08 17.37
CA THR A 699 -11.41 -18.78 17.29
C THR A 699 -11.18 -19.73 18.47
N GLY A 700 -11.61 -19.34 19.67
CA GLY A 700 -11.54 -20.16 20.89
C GLY A 700 -12.63 -21.24 21.01
N GLY A 701 -13.56 -21.29 20.06
CA GLY A 701 -14.70 -22.21 20.13
C GLY A 701 -15.77 -21.81 21.17
N ARG A 702 -15.75 -20.56 21.63
CA ARG A 702 -16.68 -20.01 22.62
C ARG A 702 -17.82 -19.19 22.00
N PHE A 703 -17.88 -19.12 20.69
CA PHE A 703 -18.93 -18.43 19.93
C PHE A 703 -19.39 -19.29 18.76
N SER A 704 -20.67 -19.63 18.71
CA SER A 704 -21.21 -20.53 17.69
C SER A 704 -21.60 -19.79 16.42
N ALA A 705 -21.87 -20.54 15.35
CA ALA A 705 -22.37 -19.99 14.09
C ALA A 705 -23.70 -19.25 14.26
N GLU A 706 -24.60 -19.76 15.11
CA GLU A 706 -25.89 -19.11 15.41
C GLU A 706 -25.70 -17.78 16.16
N GLN A 707 -24.72 -17.71 17.05
CA GLN A 707 -24.39 -16.47 17.74
C GLN A 707 -23.75 -15.44 16.81
N ILE A 708 -22.90 -15.86 15.86
CA ILE A 708 -22.34 -14.99 14.82
C ILE A 708 -23.47 -14.44 13.94
N ALA A 709 -24.42 -15.29 13.54
CA ALA A 709 -25.58 -14.87 12.76
C ALA A 709 -26.42 -13.83 13.51
N ALA A 710 -26.66 -14.02 14.79
CA ALA A 710 -27.41 -13.07 15.63
C ALA A 710 -26.66 -11.72 15.77
N GLU A 711 -25.34 -11.74 15.89
CA GLU A 711 -24.53 -10.52 15.92
C GLU A 711 -24.57 -9.78 14.56
N LEU A 712 -24.55 -10.52 13.44
CA LEU A 712 -24.68 -9.96 12.10
C LEU A 712 -26.05 -9.32 11.86
N GLU A 713 -27.14 -9.88 12.45
CA GLU A 713 -28.46 -9.24 12.38
C GLU A 713 -28.47 -7.84 13.03
N ASN A 714 -27.65 -7.64 14.06
CA ASN A 714 -27.51 -6.35 14.73
C ASN A 714 -26.63 -5.35 13.96
N ASP A 715 -25.71 -5.84 13.12
CA ASP A 715 -24.79 -5.03 12.31
C ASP A 715 -24.72 -5.55 10.86
N ASN A 716 -25.86 -5.55 10.14
CA ASN A 716 -25.92 -5.95 8.74
C ASN A 716 -25.39 -4.85 7.80
N THR A 717 -24.15 -4.47 8.01
CA THR A 717 -23.38 -3.52 7.17
C THR A 717 -22.30 -4.25 6.39
N ALA A 718 -21.66 -3.58 5.44
CA ALA A 718 -20.50 -4.14 4.72
C ALA A 718 -19.40 -4.61 5.71
N ASN A 719 -19.09 -3.80 6.74
CA ASN A 719 -18.11 -4.15 7.77
C ASN A 719 -18.58 -5.37 8.58
N GLY A 720 -19.85 -5.40 8.98
CA GLY A 720 -20.42 -6.54 9.71
C GLY A 720 -20.34 -7.84 8.90
N GLN A 721 -20.63 -7.80 7.60
CA GLN A 721 -20.48 -8.95 6.69
C GLN A 721 -19.04 -9.45 6.61
N GLN A 722 -18.07 -8.54 6.52
CA GLN A 722 -16.64 -8.85 6.50
C GLN A 722 -16.18 -9.53 7.80
N TYR A 723 -16.53 -8.94 8.95
CA TYR A 723 -16.19 -9.52 10.26
C TYR A 723 -16.91 -10.87 10.50
N ALA A 724 -18.16 -10.99 10.08
CA ALA A 724 -18.90 -12.26 10.18
C ALA A 724 -18.21 -13.37 9.35
N ALA A 725 -17.75 -13.06 8.12
CA ALA A 725 -16.98 -14.00 7.30
C ALA A 725 -15.70 -14.46 8.01
N GLN A 726 -14.97 -13.53 8.66
CA GLN A 726 -13.82 -13.87 9.47
C GLN A 726 -14.19 -14.75 10.66
N ALA A 727 -15.25 -14.41 11.39
CA ALA A 727 -15.67 -15.16 12.58
C ALA A 727 -16.11 -16.58 12.22
N TYR A 728 -16.92 -16.77 11.17
CA TYR A 728 -17.32 -18.09 10.67
C TYR A 728 -16.10 -18.94 10.26
N ALA A 729 -15.17 -18.37 9.49
CA ALA A 729 -13.94 -19.04 9.06
C ALA A 729 -13.00 -19.38 10.24
N SER A 730 -13.13 -18.67 11.36
CA SER A 730 -12.32 -18.86 12.57
C SER A 730 -12.80 -20.02 13.43
N ILE A 731 -14.05 -20.50 13.28
CA ILE A 731 -14.60 -21.60 14.08
C ILE A 731 -13.67 -22.81 14.00
N PRO A 732 -13.21 -23.35 15.17
CA PRO A 732 -12.16 -24.37 15.21
C PRO A 732 -12.71 -25.80 15.02
N THR A 733 -13.44 -26.03 13.91
CA THR A 733 -13.95 -27.34 13.50
C THR A 733 -13.48 -27.71 12.11
N ALA A 734 -13.35 -29.02 11.83
CA ALA A 734 -12.95 -29.51 10.52
C ALA A 734 -13.96 -29.10 9.43
N GLU A 735 -15.24 -29.07 9.77
CA GLU A 735 -16.34 -28.70 8.87
C GLU A 735 -16.23 -27.24 8.44
N ALA A 736 -16.03 -26.31 9.38
CA ALA A 736 -15.88 -24.88 9.08
C ALA A 736 -14.62 -24.62 8.22
N LYS A 737 -13.50 -25.27 8.54
CA LYS A 737 -12.28 -25.15 7.74
C LYS A 737 -12.45 -25.72 6.34
N ALA A 738 -13.14 -26.85 6.16
CA ALA A 738 -13.44 -27.44 4.86
C ALA A 738 -14.36 -26.54 4.02
N GLU A 739 -15.39 -25.95 4.63
CA GLU A 739 -16.30 -25.02 3.96
C GLU A 739 -15.55 -23.82 3.40
N TYR A 740 -14.73 -23.14 4.24
CA TYR A 740 -14.02 -21.93 3.82
C TYR A 740 -12.86 -22.23 2.86
N TRP A 741 -12.18 -23.37 3.01
CA TRP A 741 -11.25 -23.84 1.98
C TRP A 741 -11.95 -23.94 0.61
N ASN A 742 -13.13 -24.56 0.56
CA ASN A 742 -13.88 -24.71 -0.68
C ASN A 742 -14.30 -23.35 -1.26
N LYS A 743 -14.81 -22.42 -0.44
CA LYS A 743 -15.20 -21.07 -0.88
C LYS A 743 -14.04 -20.28 -1.45
N ILE A 744 -12.85 -20.32 -0.82
CA ILE A 744 -11.67 -19.57 -1.21
C ILE A 744 -10.97 -20.22 -2.40
N MET A 745 -10.62 -21.52 -2.29
CA MET A 745 -9.75 -22.18 -3.25
C MET A 745 -10.50 -22.77 -4.45
N VAL A 746 -11.74 -23.22 -4.28
CA VAL A 746 -12.46 -24.00 -5.30
C VAL A 746 -13.53 -23.17 -6.01
N THR A 747 -14.55 -22.69 -5.29
CA THR A 747 -15.69 -22.02 -5.93
C THR A 747 -15.38 -20.59 -6.36
N GLY A 748 -14.61 -19.84 -5.54
CA GLY A 748 -14.28 -18.46 -5.81
C GLY A 748 -15.48 -17.53 -5.85
N GLU A 749 -16.46 -17.81 -5.02
CA GLU A 749 -17.72 -17.06 -4.93
C GLU A 749 -17.61 -15.78 -4.09
N LEU A 750 -16.55 -15.64 -3.32
CA LEU A 750 -16.36 -14.51 -2.40
C LEU A 750 -15.90 -13.27 -3.15
N SER A 751 -16.41 -12.09 -2.75
CA SER A 751 -15.83 -10.81 -3.20
C SER A 751 -14.44 -10.61 -2.57
N ASN A 752 -13.67 -9.69 -3.13
CA ASN A 752 -12.28 -9.43 -2.71
C ASN A 752 -12.17 -9.16 -1.20
N MET A 753 -12.99 -8.30 -0.61
CA MET A 753 -12.90 -7.98 0.82
C MET A 753 -13.41 -9.13 1.71
N ILE A 754 -14.53 -9.75 1.37
CA ILE A 754 -15.03 -10.93 2.09
C ILE A 754 -13.97 -12.04 2.07
N GLN A 755 -13.30 -12.25 0.93
CA GLN A 755 -12.22 -13.23 0.81
C GLN A 755 -11.04 -12.93 1.74
N ARG A 756 -10.58 -11.66 1.83
CA ARG A 756 -9.49 -11.26 2.75
C ARG A 756 -9.83 -11.60 4.20
N TYR A 757 -11.05 -11.26 4.64
CA TYR A 757 -11.50 -11.56 5.99
C TYR A 757 -11.67 -13.07 6.22
N ALA A 758 -12.22 -13.78 5.26
CA ALA A 758 -12.36 -15.24 5.31
C ALA A 758 -11.00 -15.96 5.40
N ILE A 759 -10.01 -15.52 4.63
CA ILE A 759 -8.63 -16.03 4.70
C ILE A 759 -8.04 -15.79 6.09
N SER A 760 -8.20 -14.60 6.65
CA SER A 760 -7.74 -14.28 8.00
C SER A 760 -8.36 -15.19 9.05
N GLY A 761 -9.67 -15.44 8.96
CA GLY A 761 -10.37 -16.37 9.85
C GLY A 761 -9.95 -17.82 9.65
N PHE A 762 -9.80 -18.28 8.41
CA PHE A 762 -9.33 -19.64 8.10
C PHE A 762 -7.96 -19.94 8.72
N LYS A 763 -7.03 -18.98 8.68
CA LYS A 763 -5.68 -19.07 9.23
C LYS A 763 -5.66 -18.97 10.75
N SER A 764 -6.74 -18.53 11.39
CA SER A 764 -6.83 -18.38 12.84
C SER A 764 -7.06 -19.73 13.54
N GLY A 765 -6.58 -19.83 14.78
CA GLY A 765 -6.84 -20.97 15.65
C GLY A 765 -5.78 -22.04 15.64
N LYS A 766 -6.20 -23.31 15.64
CA LYS A 766 -5.32 -24.47 15.81
C LYS A 766 -4.67 -24.88 14.48
N PRO A 767 -3.34 -24.86 14.38
CA PRO A 767 -2.63 -25.23 13.15
C PRO A 767 -2.97 -26.65 12.63
N GLU A 768 -3.27 -27.58 13.53
CA GLU A 768 -3.53 -28.97 13.19
C GLU A 768 -4.80 -29.12 12.33
N LEU A 769 -5.76 -28.18 12.42
CA LEU A 769 -6.98 -28.22 11.63
C LEU A 769 -6.74 -27.83 10.16
N ILE A 770 -5.68 -27.05 9.90
CA ILE A 770 -5.39 -26.54 8.56
C ILE A 770 -4.18 -27.21 7.90
N ALA A 771 -3.37 -27.95 8.66
CA ALA A 771 -2.16 -28.63 8.14
C ALA A 771 -2.46 -29.59 6.97
N GLN A 772 -3.64 -30.21 6.95
CA GLN A 772 -4.08 -31.08 5.86
C GLN A 772 -4.22 -30.39 4.51
N TYR A 773 -4.29 -29.04 4.47
CA TYR A 773 -4.41 -28.24 3.26
C TYR A 773 -3.06 -27.76 2.70
N ASN A 774 -1.94 -28.07 3.34
CA ASN A 774 -0.61 -27.65 2.87
C ASN A 774 -0.30 -28.22 1.48
N GLU A 775 -0.48 -29.53 1.25
CA GLU A 775 -0.29 -30.13 -0.09
C GLU A 775 -1.32 -29.67 -1.11
N PRO A 776 -2.66 -29.70 -0.82
CA PRO A 776 -3.65 -29.15 -1.73
C PRO A 776 -3.41 -27.70 -2.17
N TYR A 777 -2.78 -26.87 -1.33
CA TYR A 777 -2.38 -25.51 -1.72
C TYR A 777 -1.43 -25.54 -2.92
N PHE A 778 -0.32 -26.28 -2.84
CA PHE A 778 0.66 -26.36 -3.92
C PHE A 778 0.11 -27.01 -5.20
N GLU A 779 -0.87 -27.91 -5.07
CA GLU A 779 -1.53 -28.55 -6.22
C GLU A 779 -2.45 -27.60 -6.99
N GLN A 780 -3.04 -26.59 -6.34
CA GLN A 780 -4.06 -25.74 -6.92
C GLN A 780 -3.58 -24.35 -7.33
N ILE A 781 -2.48 -23.86 -6.75
CA ILE A 781 -2.12 -22.44 -6.82
C ILE A 781 -1.78 -21.95 -8.23
N GLU A 782 -1.15 -22.76 -9.09
CA GLU A 782 -0.87 -22.39 -10.48
C GLU A 782 -2.16 -22.26 -11.28
N GLY A 783 -3.12 -23.19 -11.08
CA GLY A 783 -4.44 -23.13 -11.70
C GLY A 783 -5.23 -21.87 -11.31
N ILE A 784 -5.14 -21.48 -10.03
CA ILE A 784 -5.74 -20.24 -9.52
C ILE A 784 -5.09 -19.03 -10.16
N TRP A 785 -3.76 -18.96 -10.21
CA TRP A 785 -3.02 -17.90 -10.85
C TRP A 785 -3.43 -17.69 -12.32
N ARG A 786 -3.62 -18.78 -13.07
CA ARG A 786 -4.00 -18.73 -14.49
C ARG A 786 -5.48 -18.43 -14.76
N SER A 787 -6.37 -18.63 -13.78
CA SER A 787 -7.83 -18.57 -14.00
C SER A 787 -8.54 -17.42 -13.29
N ARG A 788 -7.97 -16.91 -12.19
CA ARG A 788 -8.57 -15.83 -11.41
C ARG A 788 -8.00 -14.48 -11.83
N SER A 789 -8.65 -13.40 -11.44
CA SER A 789 -8.07 -12.06 -11.61
C SER A 789 -6.79 -11.91 -10.78
N HIS A 790 -6.00 -10.91 -11.11
CA HIS A 790 -4.71 -10.67 -10.45
C HIS A 790 -4.88 -10.50 -8.94
N GLU A 791 -5.76 -9.61 -8.52
CA GLU A 791 -5.98 -9.29 -7.10
C GLU A 791 -6.45 -10.53 -6.31
N ILE A 792 -7.43 -11.26 -6.83
CA ILE A 792 -7.94 -12.48 -6.19
C ILE A 792 -6.85 -13.54 -6.06
N SER A 793 -6.05 -13.72 -7.12
CA SER A 793 -4.91 -14.64 -7.11
C SER A 793 -3.88 -14.26 -6.05
N MET A 794 -3.51 -12.97 -5.97
CA MET A 794 -2.52 -12.48 -5.00
C MET A 794 -2.98 -12.69 -3.56
N GLN A 795 -4.25 -12.42 -3.26
CA GLN A 795 -4.83 -12.68 -1.93
C GLN A 795 -4.72 -14.16 -1.54
N ILE A 796 -5.01 -15.06 -2.47
CA ILE A 796 -4.95 -16.51 -2.22
C ILE A 796 -3.50 -16.99 -2.10
N ILE A 797 -2.62 -16.59 -3.02
CA ILE A 797 -1.20 -17.00 -3.02
C ILE A 797 -0.54 -16.64 -1.70
N GLY A 798 -0.64 -15.39 -1.27
CA GLY A 798 -0.03 -14.93 -0.03
C GLY A 798 -0.80 -15.38 1.22
N GLY A 799 -2.13 -15.25 1.19
CA GLY A 799 -2.97 -15.47 2.37
C GLY A 799 -3.18 -16.94 2.73
N MET A 800 -3.22 -17.85 1.76
CA MET A 800 -3.43 -19.28 1.98
C MET A 800 -2.11 -20.08 2.05
N TYR A 801 -0.96 -19.46 1.83
CA TYR A 801 0.34 -20.11 1.99
C TYR A 801 0.47 -20.71 3.41
N PRO A 802 1.00 -21.94 3.60
CA PRO A 802 1.16 -22.57 4.91
C PRO A 802 1.87 -21.69 5.94
N SER A 803 1.36 -21.61 7.17
CA SER A 803 1.79 -20.60 8.16
C SER A 803 2.91 -21.06 9.08
N GLU A 804 3.03 -22.38 9.35
CA GLU A 804 4.03 -22.87 10.29
C GLU A 804 5.38 -23.03 9.59
N PRO A 805 6.42 -22.27 9.97
CA PRO A 805 7.73 -22.35 9.36
C PRO A 805 8.46 -23.62 9.82
N THR A 806 8.48 -24.63 8.96
CA THR A 806 9.18 -25.90 9.18
C THR A 806 10.18 -26.19 8.06
N ALA A 807 11.14 -27.07 8.32
CA ALA A 807 12.11 -27.50 7.30
C ALA A 807 11.41 -28.21 6.13
N GLU A 808 10.38 -29.01 6.42
CA GLU A 808 9.57 -29.70 5.41
C GLU A 808 8.84 -28.71 4.50
N LEU A 809 8.28 -27.63 5.06
CA LEU A 809 7.65 -26.57 4.27
C LEU A 809 8.66 -25.87 3.37
N LEU A 810 9.87 -25.61 3.87
CA LEU A 810 10.93 -24.99 3.07
C LEU A 810 11.31 -25.88 1.88
N GLU A 811 11.61 -27.17 2.12
CA GLU A 811 11.93 -28.13 1.07
C GLU A 811 10.79 -28.27 0.04
N ARG A 812 9.54 -28.34 0.52
CA ARG A 812 8.36 -28.43 -0.36
C ARG A 812 8.21 -27.20 -1.25
N THR A 813 8.43 -26.01 -0.69
CA THR A 813 8.35 -24.75 -1.44
C THR A 813 9.45 -24.65 -2.48
N GLU A 814 10.68 -25.03 -2.15
CA GLU A 814 11.80 -25.07 -3.09
C GLU A 814 11.55 -26.04 -4.25
N ALA A 815 11.01 -27.24 -3.95
CA ALA A 815 10.62 -28.20 -4.97
C ALA A 815 9.53 -27.64 -5.90
N TYR A 816 8.56 -26.92 -5.35
CA TYR A 816 7.50 -26.27 -6.14
C TYR A 816 8.07 -25.17 -7.05
N LEU A 817 8.92 -24.28 -6.52
CA LEU A 817 9.58 -23.24 -7.29
C LEU A 817 10.39 -23.81 -8.48
N ALA A 818 11.10 -24.93 -8.25
CA ALA A 818 11.85 -25.62 -9.29
C ALA A 818 10.97 -26.25 -10.38
N SER A 819 9.68 -26.46 -10.13
CA SER A 819 8.71 -27.03 -11.07
C SER A 819 7.95 -26.01 -11.89
N LEU A 820 7.99 -24.71 -11.50
CA LEU A 820 7.24 -23.66 -12.19
C LEU A 820 7.81 -23.39 -13.59
N PRO A 821 6.94 -23.21 -14.60
CA PRO A 821 7.35 -22.86 -15.94
C PRO A 821 7.84 -21.39 -16.03
N GLU A 822 8.63 -21.08 -17.05
CA GLU A 822 9.23 -19.76 -17.24
C GLU A 822 8.19 -18.62 -17.39
N ASP A 823 7.01 -18.93 -17.91
CA ASP A 823 5.92 -17.96 -18.10
C ASP A 823 5.17 -17.63 -16.79
N ALA A 824 5.51 -18.30 -15.68
CA ALA A 824 4.92 -18.03 -14.36
C ALA A 824 5.83 -17.17 -13.46
N ALA A 825 6.58 -16.23 -14.03
CA ALA A 825 7.60 -15.45 -13.31
C ALA A 825 7.01 -14.65 -12.11
N ALA A 826 5.83 -14.06 -12.24
CA ALA A 826 5.21 -13.32 -11.14
C ALA A 826 4.69 -14.25 -10.02
N LEU A 827 4.15 -15.44 -10.36
CA LEU A 827 3.83 -16.46 -9.36
C LEU A 827 5.11 -16.94 -8.65
N TYR A 828 6.18 -17.21 -9.43
CA TYR A 828 7.49 -17.59 -8.88
C TYR A 828 7.96 -16.57 -7.85
N ARG A 829 7.91 -15.27 -8.17
CA ARG A 829 8.29 -14.17 -7.26
C ARG A 829 7.52 -14.26 -5.93
N GLN A 830 6.21 -14.38 -5.96
CA GLN A 830 5.38 -14.42 -4.76
C GLN A 830 5.68 -15.63 -3.86
N ILE A 831 5.85 -16.80 -4.46
CA ILE A 831 6.19 -18.01 -3.70
C ILE A 831 7.64 -17.95 -3.17
N ALA A 832 8.57 -17.34 -3.92
CA ALA A 832 9.95 -17.13 -3.48
C ALA A 832 10.01 -16.19 -2.27
N GLU A 833 9.20 -15.14 -2.22
CA GLU A 833 9.07 -14.24 -1.07
C GLU A 833 8.56 -14.98 0.18
N ALA A 834 7.57 -15.85 0.01
CA ALA A 834 7.07 -16.71 1.08
C ALA A 834 8.15 -17.71 1.57
N ARG A 835 8.90 -18.36 0.63
CA ARG A 835 10.05 -19.20 0.92
C ARG A 835 11.10 -18.46 1.76
N ASP A 836 11.46 -17.23 1.39
CA ASP A 836 12.42 -16.39 2.11
C ASP A 836 11.95 -16.12 3.55
N GLY A 837 10.64 -15.92 3.74
CA GLY A 837 10.04 -15.79 5.06
C GLY A 837 10.22 -17.02 5.93
N VAL A 838 10.01 -18.22 5.38
CA VAL A 838 10.20 -19.50 6.09
C VAL A 838 11.69 -19.72 6.41
N ALA A 839 12.59 -19.51 5.44
CA ALA A 839 14.03 -19.67 5.62
C ALA A 839 14.56 -18.73 6.72
N ARG A 840 14.11 -17.47 6.72
CA ARG A 840 14.45 -16.49 7.78
C ARG A 840 13.94 -16.92 9.13
N ALA A 841 12.69 -17.38 9.23
CA ALA A 841 12.10 -17.83 10.48
C ALA A 841 12.88 -18.98 11.10
N LEU A 842 13.25 -19.99 10.31
CA LEU A 842 14.06 -21.12 10.76
C LEU A 842 15.45 -20.69 11.26
N LYS A 843 16.09 -19.76 10.58
CA LYS A 843 17.37 -19.18 11.01
C LYS A 843 17.26 -18.46 12.35
N VAL A 844 16.20 -17.66 12.55
CA VAL A 844 15.98 -16.93 13.80
C VAL A 844 15.61 -17.88 14.94
N GLN A 845 14.76 -18.88 14.70
CA GLN A 845 14.43 -19.92 15.71
C GLN A 845 15.68 -20.64 16.18
N ALA A 846 16.59 -20.98 15.28
CA ALA A 846 17.86 -21.64 15.62
C ALA A 846 18.80 -20.76 16.48
N ALA A 847 18.64 -19.43 16.42
CA ALA A 847 19.40 -18.48 17.22
C ALA A 847 18.69 -18.08 18.55
N ASP A 848 17.44 -18.54 18.76
CA ASP A 848 16.65 -18.22 19.94
C ASP A 848 16.93 -19.21 21.09
N ILE A 849 18.19 -19.24 21.55
CA ILE A 849 18.69 -20.20 22.56
C ILE A 849 18.51 -19.66 24.00
#